data_e9f5d4252775152ef14034389d937a73
#
_entry.id   e9f5d4252775152ef14034389d937a73
#
_cell.length_a   1.000
_cell.length_b   1.000
_cell.length_c   1.000
_cell.angle_alpha   90.00
_cell.angle_beta   90.00
_cell.angle_gamma   90.00
#
_symmetry.space_group_name_H-M   'P 1'
#
loop_
_entity.id
_entity.type
_entity.pdbx_description
1 polymer ?
#
loop_
_entity_poly.entity_id
_entity_poly.type
_entity_poly.pdbx_seq_one_letter_code
_entity_poly.pdbx_strand_id
1 'polypeptide(L)'
;VPRALARLTLPAVVFLTLTLELALAERKFAIFGGGFGQSRTVDGTAEVAALVCTLLACHALLFYGLYRLVRRLHGRRRDSLVFHFNFFFLATGAAWGLLLAKYQALAYFSDALSFQVVRNLGGGSIVQALLYSASEAGLILAAAAGGAAVYAGLLLLLRRRLGEPVPDRARLSSRQVAAAVLLVPLILYGANRNEDVRSGLSRFNSVYAIAFLLNEATDFDRDGYGFYSWPTDAQPFDGSRHPFALDVPNNGVDEDGFAGDLLISEPAQPAPAPVRIAGERPHVVLVVLESTRGDALGRRYGGVPVVPNLDSLASAGTSVPGAYSHVGFTAGSMQTLFTGRIEPGGPRGSLFEAFKANGYRTGVLSAQAEDFGEIAATVGMRGADIFVDAAGLREERVYSLGSLSSLKLDGRVLLREFDRRLGNSAAWRDPHFLYLNFQSAHFPYSFPGMDRILPGEPIPRSEISAANRARLEATYWNAVAYNDRLLGQLVERLRRLGVWDRTLLVVTGDHGESLFEDGFLGHGHMINRRQTHVPFVLSRRVAIDGPVGLADMRGIILRAAGADVPPEARATPGRVFQYIGSLERPSSIGFVDGAGRWTIFSFDREALWTSREPAWRSYRALDAESAGRSEADALIREWGRQRWLRRAGA
;
A
#
# COMPACT_ATOMS: atom_id res chain seq x y z
N VAL A 1 35.29 32.67 19.77
CA VAL A 1 33.91 32.13 19.70
C VAL A 1 33.30 32.31 18.28
N PRO A 2 33.24 33.55 17.66
CA PRO A 2 32.59 33.70 16.36
C PRO A 2 33.19 32.86 15.23
N ARG A 3 34.52 32.70 15.21
CA ARG A 3 35.22 31.88 14.21
C ARG A 3 34.95 30.37 14.36
N ALA A 4 34.76 29.89 15.58
CA ALA A 4 34.39 28.49 15.83
C ALA A 4 32.95 28.21 15.42
N LEU A 5 32.00 29.11 15.73
CA LEU A 5 30.62 29.01 15.33
C LEU A 5 30.45 28.92 13.79
N ALA A 6 31.17 29.76 13.04
CA ALA A 6 31.13 29.72 11.59
C ALA A 6 31.67 28.40 10.98
N ARG A 7 32.69 27.81 11.61
CA ARG A 7 33.24 26.52 11.18
C ARG A 7 32.28 25.36 11.42
N LEU A 8 31.50 25.44 12.51
CA LEU A 8 30.59 24.37 12.93
C LEU A 8 29.19 24.49 12.34
N THR A 9 28.80 25.64 11.77
CA THR A 9 27.45 25.89 11.26
C THR A 9 27.02 24.81 10.27
N LEU A 10 27.76 24.60 9.18
CA LEU A 10 27.40 23.64 8.16
C LEU A 10 27.47 22.17 8.66
N PRO A 11 28.56 21.73 9.33
CA PRO A 11 28.59 20.41 9.94
C PRO A 11 27.45 20.17 10.93
N ALA A 12 27.10 21.18 11.76
CA ALA A 12 26.00 21.04 12.71
C ALA A 12 24.65 20.88 12.04
N VAL A 13 24.35 21.65 10.98
CA VAL A 13 23.12 21.50 10.20
C VAL A 13 23.05 20.10 9.59
N VAL A 14 24.12 19.62 8.96
CA VAL A 14 24.19 18.28 8.36
C VAL A 14 23.97 17.20 9.42
N PHE A 15 24.70 17.27 10.53
CA PHE A 15 24.60 16.27 11.59
C PHE A 15 23.22 16.23 12.25
N LEU A 16 22.66 17.40 12.62
CA LEU A 16 21.37 17.46 13.29
C LEU A 16 20.21 17.01 12.38
N THR A 17 20.24 17.37 11.10
CA THR A 17 19.21 16.94 10.15
C THR A 17 19.31 15.48 9.81
N LEU A 18 20.54 14.96 9.59
CA LEU A 18 20.78 13.53 9.35
C LEU A 18 20.34 12.67 10.55
N THR A 19 20.71 13.07 11.77
CA THR A 19 20.36 12.32 13.00
C THR A 19 18.83 12.29 13.19
N LEU A 20 18.15 13.41 12.98
CA LEU A 20 16.68 13.45 13.09
C LEU A 20 16.03 12.59 12.01
N GLU A 21 16.46 12.72 10.74
CA GLU A 21 15.89 11.94 9.66
C GLU A 21 16.12 10.44 9.86
N LEU A 22 17.31 10.04 10.28
CA LEU A 22 17.64 8.65 10.59
C LEU A 22 16.79 8.10 11.75
N ALA A 23 16.65 8.86 12.84
CA ALA A 23 15.83 8.45 13.99
C ALA A 23 14.35 8.30 13.62
N LEU A 24 13.80 9.22 12.81
CA LEU A 24 12.43 9.15 12.35
C LEU A 24 12.22 8.00 11.36
N ALA A 25 13.17 7.78 10.46
CA ALA A 25 13.14 6.68 9.50
C ALA A 25 13.22 5.33 10.20
N GLU A 26 14.14 5.17 11.16
CA GLU A 26 14.25 3.94 11.97
C GLU A 26 12.96 3.70 12.76
N ARG A 27 12.43 4.72 13.44
CA ARG A 27 11.17 4.60 14.19
C ARG A 27 10.00 4.18 13.33
N LYS A 28 9.93 4.65 12.06
CA LYS A 28 8.81 4.32 11.16
C LYS A 28 9.00 3.00 10.44
N PHE A 29 10.22 2.75 9.94
CA PHE A 29 10.48 1.64 9.01
C PHE A 29 11.32 0.52 9.63
N ALA A 30 11.94 0.72 10.80
CA ALA A 30 12.85 -0.23 11.42
C ALA A 30 13.90 -0.77 10.43
N ILE A 31 14.63 0.17 9.80
CA ILE A 31 15.60 -0.10 8.72
C ILE A 31 16.66 -1.12 9.14
N PHE A 32 17.08 -1.07 10.41
CA PHE A 32 18.14 -1.94 10.95
C PHE A 32 17.63 -3.20 11.65
N GLY A 33 16.37 -3.27 12.03
CA GLY A 33 15.84 -4.37 12.84
C GLY A 33 14.63 -5.09 12.28
N GLY A 34 14.15 -4.67 11.13
CA GLY A 34 12.87 -5.14 10.59
C GLY A 34 11.68 -4.61 11.40
N GLY A 35 10.60 -4.21 10.75
CA GLY A 35 9.48 -3.63 11.44
C GLY A 35 8.26 -3.43 10.56
N PHE A 36 7.52 -2.40 10.86
CA PHE A 36 6.26 -2.10 10.21
C PHE A 36 6.46 -1.75 8.73
N GLY A 37 5.91 -2.58 7.83
CA GLY A 37 5.95 -2.35 6.39
C GLY A 37 7.34 -2.46 5.74
N GLN A 38 8.32 -3.08 6.42
CA GLN A 38 9.67 -3.23 5.92
C GLN A 38 10.08 -4.71 5.90
N SER A 39 10.12 -5.29 4.71
CA SER A 39 10.57 -6.67 4.49
C SER A 39 12.08 -6.81 4.28
N ARG A 40 12.81 -5.70 4.22
CA ARG A 40 14.25 -5.64 3.95
C ARG A 40 14.94 -4.85 5.03
N THR A 41 16.01 -5.40 5.59
CA THR A 41 16.78 -4.83 6.68
C THR A 41 18.22 -4.65 6.30
N VAL A 42 18.81 -3.55 6.75
CA VAL A 42 20.24 -3.26 6.63
C VAL A 42 20.89 -3.76 7.91
N ASP A 43 21.28 -5.02 7.96
CA ASP A 43 21.79 -5.69 9.17
C ASP A 43 23.29 -6.05 9.08
N GLY A 44 23.84 -6.11 7.86
CA GLY A 44 25.26 -6.33 7.64
C GLY A 44 26.12 -5.12 7.96
N THR A 45 27.28 -5.29 8.63
CA THR A 45 28.19 -4.19 8.97
C THR A 45 28.61 -3.37 7.74
N ALA A 46 28.86 -4.03 6.61
CA ALA A 46 29.19 -3.37 5.34
C ALA A 46 28.00 -2.57 4.77
N GLU A 47 26.79 -3.09 4.92
CA GLU A 47 25.55 -2.43 4.47
C GLU A 47 25.25 -1.18 5.30
N VAL A 48 25.38 -1.28 6.64
CA VAL A 48 25.24 -0.14 7.55
C VAL A 48 26.26 0.94 7.19
N ALA A 49 27.52 0.56 6.97
CA ALA A 49 28.56 1.50 6.57
C ALA A 49 28.25 2.15 5.22
N ALA A 50 27.82 1.39 4.22
CA ALA A 50 27.44 1.89 2.90
C ALA A 50 26.25 2.87 3.00
N LEU A 51 25.21 2.51 3.76
CA LEU A 51 24.04 3.36 4.00
C LEU A 51 24.45 4.67 4.65
N VAL A 52 25.16 4.63 5.79
CA VAL A 52 25.54 5.83 6.57
C VAL A 52 26.50 6.73 5.77
N CYS A 53 27.49 6.16 5.09
CA CYS A 53 28.41 6.93 4.24
C CYS A 53 27.67 7.63 3.09
N THR A 54 26.74 6.94 2.43
CA THR A 54 25.93 7.52 1.34
C THR A 54 25.03 8.63 1.86
N LEU A 55 24.35 8.42 2.99
CA LEU A 55 23.52 9.44 3.63
C LEU A 55 24.33 10.68 3.98
N LEU A 56 25.48 10.51 4.63
CA LEU A 56 26.35 11.61 4.99
C LEU A 56 26.84 12.38 3.78
N ALA A 57 27.25 11.69 2.72
CA ALA A 57 27.71 12.30 1.47
C ALA A 57 26.59 13.10 0.79
N CYS A 58 25.38 12.53 0.68
CA CYS A 58 24.23 13.20 0.10
C CYS A 58 23.78 14.41 0.91
N HIS A 59 23.68 14.30 2.23
CA HIS A 59 23.35 15.42 3.12
C HIS A 59 24.39 16.54 3.02
N ALA A 60 25.68 16.19 3.08
CA ALA A 60 26.76 17.16 2.99
C ALA A 60 26.72 17.94 1.66
N LEU A 61 26.51 17.23 0.54
CA LEU A 61 26.41 17.87 -0.79
C LEU A 61 25.20 18.79 -0.88
N LEU A 62 24.02 18.31 -0.46
CA LEU A 62 22.78 19.08 -0.51
C LEU A 62 22.86 20.36 0.32
N PHE A 63 23.27 20.23 1.60
CA PHE A 63 23.36 21.38 2.50
C PHE A 63 24.53 22.32 2.16
N TYR A 64 25.62 21.81 1.58
CA TYR A 64 26.66 22.66 1.02
C TYR A 64 26.16 23.48 -0.15
N GLY A 65 25.41 22.88 -1.08
CA GLY A 65 24.77 23.58 -2.20
C GLY A 65 23.82 24.68 -1.70
N LEU A 66 22.95 24.34 -0.71
CA LEU A 66 22.04 25.29 -0.08
C LEU A 66 22.79 26.42 0.63
N TYR A 67 23.87 26.11 1.38
CA TYR A 67 24.72 27.09 2.01
C TYR A 67 25.30 28.08 1.01
N ARG A 68 25.80 27.59 -0.12
CA ARG A 68 26.38 28.43 -1.18
C ARG A 68 25.33 29.32 -1.84
N LEU A 69 24.12 28.80 -2.08
CA LEU A 69 22.99 29.54 -2.65
C LEU A 69 22.54 30.66 -1.70
N VAL A 70 22.23 30.33 -0.46
CA VAL A 70 21.75 31.30 0.53
C VAL A 70 22.82 32.36 0.80
N ARG A 71 24.12 31.97 0.82
CA ARG A 71 25.22 32.91 0.95
C ARG A 71 25.29 33.92 -0.20
N ARG A 72 24.99 33.50 -1.45
CA ARG A 72 24.91 34.42 -2.60
C ARG A 72 23.77 35.41 -2.43
N LEU A 73 22.63 34.95 -1.94
CA LEU A 73 21.43 35.78 -1.75
C LEU A 73 21.58 36.79 -0.58
N HIS A 74 22.45 36.54 0.39
CA HIS A 74 22.69 37.42 1.55
C HIS A 74 23.46 38.70 1.22
N GLY A 75 23.98 38.86 0.03
CA GLY A 75 24.63 40.04 -0.47
C GLY A 75 25.81 40.51 0.42
N ARG A 76 25.79 41.76 0.86
CA ARG A 76 26.85 42.37 1.67
C ARG A 76 27.04 41.76 3.06
N ARG A 77 26.01 41.10 3.63
CA ARG A 77 26.05 40.47 4.95
C ARG A 77 26.53 39.01 4.93
N ARG A 78 26.93 38.50 3.77
CA ARG A 78 27.38 37.10 3.59
C ARG A 78 28.59 36.72 4.43
N ASP A 79 29.41 37.69 4.83
CA ASP A 79 30.64 37.50 5.64
C ASP A 79 30.44 37.96 7.08
N SER A 80 29.27 37.75 7.67
CA SER A 80 28.92 38.12 9.02
C SER A 80 28.37 36.94 9.82
N LEU A 81 28.46 37.06 11.15
CA LEU A 81 27.87 36.07 12.05
C LEU A 81 26.35 35.93 11.86
N VAL A 82 25.65 37.01 11.43
CA VAL A 82 24.22 36.99 11.08
C VAL A 82 23.91 35.96 10.04
N PHE A 83 24.74 35.87 8.99
CA PHE A 83 24.52 34.86 7.93
C PHE A 83 24.58 33.44 8.51
N HIS A 84 25.61 33.11 9.29
CA HIS A 84 25.78 31.78 9.86
C HIS A 84 24.65 31.44 10.83
N PHE A 85 24.23 32.42 11.65
CA PHE A 85 23.13 32.29 12.57
C PHE A 85 21.80 32.02 11.83
N ASN A 86 21.46 32.85 10.85
CA ASN A 86 20.26 32.71 10.04
C ASN A 86 20.26 31.38 9.25
N PHE A 87 21.39 31.04 8.63
CA PHE A 87 21.50 29.79 7.89
C PHE A 87 21.26 28.58 8.80
N PHE A 88 21.88 28.55 9.99
CA PHE A 88 21.66 27.46 10.95
C PHE A 88 20.18 27.31 11.30
N PHE A 89 19.54 28.37 11.76
CA PHE A 89 18.16 28.28 12.21
C PHE A 89 17.17 28.04 11.08
N LEU A 90 17.32 28.72 9.95
CA LEU A 90 16.40 28.58 8.82
C LEU A 90 16.56 27.23 8.11
N ALA A 91 17.79 26.78 7.86
CA ALA A 91 18.03 25.51 7.21
C ALA A 91 17.63 24.33 8.09
N THR A 92 18.00 24.35 9.39
CA THR A 92 17.61 23.31 10.35
C THR A 92 16.09 23.33 10.57
N GLY A 93 15.50 24.51 10.80
CA GLY A 93 14.07 24.65 11.04
C GLY A 93 13.21 24.20 9.85
N ALA A 94 13.60 24.60 8.63
CA ALA A 94 12.90 24.16 7.42
C ALA A 94 13.03 22.65 7.20
N ALA A 95 14.25 22.07 7.36
CA ALA A 95 14.48 20.65 7.23
C ALA A 95 13.71 19.84 8.29
N TRP A 96 13.74 20.27 9.54
CA TRP A 96 13.00 19.61 10.62
C TRP A 96 11.49 19.71 10.44
N GLY A 97 10.99 20.89 10.04
CA GLY A 97 9.57 21.09 9.72
C GLY A 97 9.09 20.14 8.62
N LEU A 98 9.87 20.03 7.54
CA LEU A 98 9.57 19.10 6.42
C LEU A 98 9.63 17.64 6.87
N LEU A 99 10.64 17.25 7.65
CA LEU A 99 10.77 15.89 8.17
C LEU A 99 9.62 15.52 9.11
N LEU A 100 9.30 16.40 10.07
CA LEU A 100 8.18 16.16 10.99
C LEU A 100 6.86 16.06 10.22
N ALA A 101 6.59 16.94 9.26
CA ALA A 101 5.40 16.86 8.42
C ALA A 101 5.34 15.56 7.61
N LYS A 102 6.45 15.15 6.98
CA LYS A 102 6.56 13.87 6.28
C LYS A 102 6.22 12.68 7.19
N TYR A 103 6.90 12.59 8.33
CA TYR A 103 6.74 11.44 9.21
C TYR A 103 5.43 11.45 10.00
N GLN A 104 4.84 12.62 10.22
CA GLN A 104 3.49 12.75 10.74
C GLN A 104 2.46 12.22 9.74
N ALA A 105 2.58 12.62 8.47
CA ALA A 105 1.75 12.06 7.40
C ALA A 105 1.92 10.54 7.29
N LEU A 106 3.17 10.04 7.33
CA LEU A 106 3.48 8.60 7.32
C LEU A 106 2.97 7.85 8.57
N ALA A 107 2.86 8.51 9.73
CA ALA A 107 2.28 7.91 10.93
C ALA A 107 0.76 7.80 10.83
N TYR A 108 0.12 8.75 10.16
CA TYR A 108 -1.31 8.75 9.89
C TYR A 108 -1.69 7.62 8.92
N PHE A 109 -0.96 7.49 7.82
CA PHE A 109 -1.11 6.41 6.87
C PHE A 109 -0.23 5.26 7.36
N SER A 110 -0.82 4.23 7.91
CA SER A 110 -0.09 3.08 8.49
C SER A 110 0.82 2.36 7.51
N ASP A 111 0.65 2.58 6.20
CA ASP A 111 1.45 2.00 5.14
C ASP A 111 2.29 3.03 4.39
N ALA A 112 3.31 2.54 3.70
CA ALA A 112 4.21 3.38 2.92
C ALA A 112 3.41 4.28 1.95
N LEU A 113 3.38 5.57 2.24
CA LEU A 113 2.92 6.56 1.28
C LEU A 113 3.83 6.47 0.04
N SER A 114 3.39 5.77 -0.97
CA SER A 114 3.86 6.05 -2.32
C SER A 114 3.27 7.42 -2.74
N PHE A 115 4.00 8.18 -3.54
CA PHE A 115 3.48 9.42 -4.15
C PHE A 115 2.15 9.16 -4.89
N GLN A 116 1.91 7.93 -5.30
CA GLN A 116 0.70 7.44 -5.92
C GLN A 116 -0.48 7.36 -4.94
N VAL A 117 -0.25 6.97 -3.67
CA VAL A 117 -1.27 7.05 -2.62
C VAL A 117 -1.61 8.50 -2.30
N VAL A 118 -0.62 9.40 -2.26
CA VAL A 118 -0.87 10.85 -2.10
C VAL A 118 -1.64 11.42 -3.29
N ARG A 119 -1.37 10.96 -4.50
CA ARG A 119 -2.10 11.36 -5.70
C ARG A 119 -3.51 10.77 -5.75
N ASN A 120 -3.71 9.53 -5.28
CA ASN A 120 -5.01 8.86 -5.20
C ASN A 120 -5.84 9.34 -3.99
N LEU A 121 -5.19 9.84 -2.94
CA LEU A 121 -5.85 10.59 -1.86
C LEU A 121 -6.27 11.99 -2.29
N GLY A 122 -5.83 12.47 -3.44
CA GLY A 122 -6.22 13.75 -4.05
C GLY A 122 -7.70 13.86 -4.42
N GLY A 123 -8.47 12.77 -4.36
CA GLY A 123 -9.93 12.81 -4.34
C GLY A 123 -10.52 13.31 -3.01
N GLY A 124 -9.76 13.24 -1.91
CA GLY A 124 -10.04 13.92 -0.64
C GLY A 124 -8.98 14.99 -0.43
N SER A 125 -9.33 16.24 -0.49
CA SER A 125 -8.41 17.37 -0.54
C SER A 125 -7.23 17.22 0.45
N ILE A 126 -5.99 17.47 -0.02
CA ILE A 126 -4.79 17.68 0.80
C ILE A 126 -5.10 18.62 1.98
N VAL A 127 -6.01 19.56 1.79
CA VAL A 127 -6.55 20.44 2.83
C VAL A 127 -7.32 19.65 3.90
N GLN A 128 -8.06 18.59 3.57
CA GLN A 128 -8.73 17.75 4.58
C GLN A 128 -7.72 16.86 5.34
N ALA A 129 -6.68 16.35 4.70
CA ALA A 129 -5.59 15.65 5.38
C ALA A 129 -4.79 16.59 6.29
N LEU A 130 -4.57 17.84 5.87
CA LEU A 130 -3.95 18.89 6.67
C LEU A 130 -4.87 19.39 7.80
N LEU A 131 -6.16 19.56 7.56
CA LEU A 131 -7.15 19.90 8.60
C LEU A 131 -7.36 18.74 9.58
N TYR A 132 -7.16 17.52 9.15
CA TYR A 132 -7.25 16.34 10.00
C TYR A 132 -6.02 16.19 10.91
N SER A 133 -4.84 16.60 10.44
CA SER A 133 -3.66 16.76 11.29
C SER A 133 -3.73 18.01 12.18
N ALA A 134 -4.81 18.81 12.09
CA ALA A 134 -4.95 20.06 12.84
C ALA A 134 -5.06 19.87 14.37
N SER A 135 -5.48 18.71 14.88
CA SER A 135 -5.41 18.41 16.31
C SER A 135 -3.96 18.25 16.82
N GLU A 136 -3.03 17.85 15.94
CA GLU A 136 -1.60 17.80 16.23
C GLU A 136 -0.86 19.06 15.74
N ALA A 137 -1.50 19.88 14.91
CA ALA A 137 -1.02 21.18 14.51
C ALA A 137 -0.74 22.09 15.71
N GLY A 138 -1.47 21.91 16.82
CA GLY A 138 -1.23 22.60 18.09
C GLY A 138 0.19 22.33 18.62
N LEU A 139 0.66 21.09 18.60
CA LEU A 139 2.02 20.73 19.02
C LEU A 139 3.08 21.24 18.04
N ILE A 140 2.82 21.13 16.74
CA ILE A 140 3.73 21.63 15.69
C ILE A 140 3.81 23.16 15.74
N LEU A 141 2.68 23.84 15.93
CA LEU A 141 2.62 25.30 16.09
C LEU A 141 3.31 25.74 17.38
N ALA A 142 3.12 25.01 18.49
CA ALA A 142 3.80 25.29 19.74
C ALA A 142 5.34 25.09 19.62
N ALA A 143 5.77 24.03 18.93
CA ALA A 143 7.19 23.78 18.66
C ALA A 143 7.78 24.85 17.71
N ALA A 144 7.04 25.26 16.68
CA ALA A 144 7.44 26.35 15.77
C ALA A 144 7.50 27.70 16.49
N ALA A 145 6.52 28.01 17.34
CA ALA A 145 6.51 29.22 18.18
C ALA A 145 7.65 29.20 19.20
N GLY A 146 7.91 28.06 19.85
CA GLY A 146 9.06 27.86 20.73
C GLY A 146 10.39 28.06 20.00
N GLY A 147 10.53 27.47 18.82
CA GLY A 147 11.71 27.67 17.96
C GLY A 147 11.90 29.12 17.53
N ALA A 148 10.83 29.80 17.16
CA ALA A 148 10.84 31.23 16.81
C ALA A 148 11.20 32.10 18.03
N ALA A 149 10.70 31.77 19.22
CA ALA A 149 11.03 32.47 20.47
C ALA A 149 12.50 32.29 20.84
N VAL A 150 13.04 31.06 20.71
CA VAL A 150 14.46 30.76 20.90
C VAL A 150 15.32 31.53 19.89
N TYR A 151 14.92 31.52 18.61
CA TYR A 151 15.59 32.30 17.57
C TYR A 151 15.61 33.78 17.91
N ALA A 152 14.45 34.39 18.23
CA ALA A 152 14.34 35.79 18.59
C ALA A 152 15.13 36.14 19.85
N GLY A 153 15.06 35.30 20.89
CA GLY A 153 15.81 35.47 22.13
C GLY A 153 17.32 35.45 21.91
N LEU A 154 17.82 34.47 21.15
CA LEU A 154 19.25 34.41 20.80
C LEU A 154 19.68 35.57 19.89
N LEU A 155 18.81 36.00 18.97
CA LEU A 155 19.05 37.16 18.12
C LEU A 155 19.20 38.43 18.96
N LEU A 156 18.37 38.64 19.98
CA LEU A 156 18.45 39.75 20.92
C LEU A 156 19.71 39.69 21.79
N LEU A 157 20.04 38.51 22.34
CA LEU A 157 21.23 38.30 23.16
C LEU A 157 22.53 38.52 22.38
N LEU A 158 22.56 38.07 21.12
CA LEU A 158 23.75 38.13 20.29
C LEU A 158 23.82 39.38 19.40
N ARG A 159 22.80 40.27 19.42
CA ARG A 159 22.69 41.44 18.52
C ARG A 159 23.94 42.31 18.39
N ARG A 160 24.71 42.47 19.51
CA ARG A 160 25.95 43.25 19.54
C ARG A 160 27.13 42.55 18.83
N ARG A 161 27.07 41.23 18.64
CA ARG A 161 28.13 40.42 18.01
C ARG A 161 27.78 39.95 16.60
N LEU A 162 26.49 40.00 16.21
CA LEU A 162 26.00 39.48 14.94
C LEU A 162 26.59 40.21 13.70
N GLY A 163 27.05 41.47 13.90
CA GLY A 163 27.72 42.25 12.84
C GLY A 163 29.21 41.95 12.67
N GLU A 164 29.80 41.11 13.56
CA GLU A 164 31.22 40.78 13.48
C GLU A 164 31.52 40.08 12.13
N PRO A 165 32.59 40.50 11.43
CA PRO A 165 33.01 39.85 10.20
C PRO A 165 33.56 38.44 10.48
N VAL A 166 33.07 37.47 9.75
CA VAL A 166 33.44 36.07 9.85
C VAL A 166 33.84 35.54 8.48
N PRO A 167 35.12 35.20 8.26
CA PRO A 167 35.56 34.70 6.96
C PRO A 167 34.89 33.35 6.60
N ASP A 168 34.58 33.18 5.31
CA ASP A 168 34.07 31.93 4.78
C ASP A 168 35.14 30.82 4.86
N ARG A 169 35.03 30.00 5.89
CA ARG A 169 35.93 28.83 6.09
C ARG A 169 35.30 27.51 5.62
N ALA A 170 34.04 27.53 5.22
CA ALA A 170 33.36 26.40 4.58
C ALA A 170 33.55 26.40 3.03
N ARG A 171 34.35 27.33 2.49
CA ARG A 171 34.64 27.40 1.07
C ARG A 171 35.54 26.26 0.66
N LEU A 172 34.98 25.30 -0.06
CA LEU A 172 35.74 24.28 -0.73
C LEU A 172 36.42 24.87 -1.97
N SER A 173 37.62 24.40 -2.28
CA SER A 173 38.28 24.71 -3.56
C SER A 173 37.50 24.11 -4.72
N SER A 174 37.68 24.66 -5.93
CA SER A 174 37.03 24.11 -7.13
C SER A 174 37.35 22.61 -7.34
N ARG A 175 38.56 22.19 -6.98
CA ARG A 175 38.96 20.77 -7.04
C ARG A 175 38.17 19.90 -6.05
N GLN A 176 37.95 20.38 -4.82
CA GLN A 176 37.16 19.65 -3.80
C GLN A 176 35.68 19.58 -4.19
N VAL A 177 35.13 20.67 -4.75
CA VAL A 177 33.76 20.65 -5.26
C VAL A 177 33.63 19.68 -6.41
N ALA A 178 34.54 19.72 -7.38
CA ALA A 178 34.56 18.79 -8.51
C ALA A 178 34.68 17.34 -8.03
N ALA A 179 35.58 17.09 -7.06
CA ALA A 179 35.73 15.74 -6.47
C ALA A 179 34.43 15.28 -5.77
N ALA A 180 33.74 16.15 -5.03
CA ALA A 180 32.49 15.79 -4.37
C ALA A 180 31.36 15.51 -5.38
N VAL A 181 31.25 16.33 -6.43
CA VAL A 181 30.27 16.16 -7.51
C VAL A 181 30.49 14.86 -8.31
N LEU A 182 31.74 14.39 -8.41
CA LEU A 182 32.05 13.10 -9.05
C LEU A 182 31.92 11.91 -8.09
N LEU A 183 32.33 12.08 -6.84
CA LEU A 183 32.41 10.98 -5.87
C LEU A 183 31.02 10.60 -5.32
N VAL A 184 30.14 11.58 -5.05
CA VAL A 184 28.81 11.30 -4.49
C VAL A 184 27.96 10.45 -5.43
N PRO A 185 27.88 10.73 -6.75
CA PRO A 185 27.24 9.83 -7.71
C PRO A 185 27.82 8.42 -7.73
N LEU A 186 29.16 8.28 -7.66
CA LEU A 186 29.80 6.96 -7.63
C LEU A 186 29.46 6.17 -6.35
N ILE A 187 29.46 6.84 -5.19
CA ILE A 187 29.06 6.24 -3.92
C ILE A 187 27.59 5.77 -4.00
N LEU A 188 26.70 6.63 -4.48
CA LEU A 188 25.28 6.31 -4.63
C LEU A 188 25.06 5.16 -5.64
N TYR A 189 25.76 5.16 -6.76
CA TYR A 189 25.69 4.08 -7.74
C TYR A 189 26.15 2.74 -7.15
N GLY A 190 27.26 2.75 -6.39
CA GLY A 190 27.76 1.55 -5.70
C GLY A 190 26.77 1.05 -4.62
N ALA A 191 26.23 1.97 -3.82
CA ALA A 191 25.28 1.64 -2.78
C ALA A 191 23.96 1.07 -3.35
N ASN A 192 23.50 1.56 -4.50
CA ASN A 192 22.30 1.05 -5.18
C ASN A 192 22.43 -0.38 -5.70
N ARG A 193 23.65 -0.95 -5.77
CA ARG A 193 23.86 -2.35 -6.16
C ARG A 193 23.45 -3.34 -5.08
N ASN A 194 23.48 -2.93 -3.82
CA ASN A 194 22.93 -3.74 -2.73
C ASN A 194 21.46 -3.37 -2.53
N GLU A 195 20.60 -4.34 -2.58
CA GLU A 195 19.16 -4.22 -2.55
C GLU A 195 18.63 -3.68 -1.23
N ASP A 196 19.18 -4.16 -0.10
CA ASP A 196 18.75 -3.76 1.23
C ASP A 196 19.20 -2.31 1.53
N VAL A 197 20.43 -1.97 1.14
CA VAL A 197 20.95 -0.59 1.21
C VAL A 197 20.13 0.34 0.31
N ARG A 198 19.80 -0.06 -0.92
CA ARG A 198 18.97 0.73 -1.84
C ARG A 198 17.57 0.96 -1.26
N SER A 199 16.94 -0.08 -0.72
CA SER A 199 15.64 0.01 -0.06
C SER A 199 15.69 0.96 1.13
N GLY A 200 16.71 0.86 1.98
CA GLY A 200 16.94 1.79 3.09
C GLY A 200 17.11 3.23 2.61
N LEU A 201 18.00 3.46 1.64
CA LEU A 201 18.32 4.79 1.09
C LEU A 201 17.09 5.49 0.47
N SER A 202 16.18 4.75 -0.15
CA SER A 202 14.97 5.31 -0.78
C SER A 202 14.04 6.04 0.21
N ARG A 203 14.20 5.84 1.51
CA ARG A 203 13.43 6.48 2.58
C ARG A 203 13.88 7.91 2.90
N PHE A 204 15.08 8.31 2.46
CA PHE A 204 15.72 9.57 2.82
C PHE A 204 15.58 10.66 1.74
N ASN A 205 15.12 11.85 2.17
CA ASN A 205 14.83 12.96 1.26
C ASN A 205 16.07 13.46 0.52
N SER A 206 17.23 13.50 1.18
CA SER A 206 18.48 13.95 0.56
C SER A 206 18.95 13.01 -0.54
N VAL A 207 18.84 11.71 -0.31
CA VAL A 207 19.17 10.68 -1.32
C VAL A 207 18.19 10.75 -2.47
N TYR A 208 16.89 10.82 -2.18
CA TYR A 208 15.86 10.95 -3.21
C TYR A 208 16.10 12.17 -4.11
N ALA A 209 16.39 13.34 -3.52
CA ALA A 209 16.63 14.56 -4.28
C ALA A 209 17.86 14.44 -5.19
N ILE A 210 18.96 13.86 -4.69
CA ILE A 210 20.18 13.69 -5.49
C ILE A 210 20.00 12.60 -6.54
N ALA A 211 19.40 11.46 -6.20
CA ALA A 211 19.12 10.40 -7.15
C ALA A 211 18.21 10.87 -8.28
N PHE A 212 17.17 11.65 -7.95
CA PHE A 212 16.29 12.26 -8.95
C PHE A 212 17.08 13.17 -9.91
N LEU A 213 17.88 14.11 -9.39
CA LEU A 213 18.68 15.01 -10.24
C LEU A 213 19.69 14.24 -11.11
N LEU A 214 20.29 13.18 -10.59
CA LEU A 214 21.23 12.36 -11.34
C LEU A 214 20.53 11.51 -12.40
N ASN A 215 19.33 11.01 -12.08
CA ASN A 215 18.50 10.29 -13.04
C ASN A 215 18.11 11.20 -14.21
N GLU A 216 17.54 12.36 -13.92
CA GLU A 216 17.19 13.37 -14.95
C GLU A 216 18.40 13.81 -15.80
N ALA A 217 19.59 13.87 -15.19
CA ALA A 217 20.83 14.23 -15.92
C ALA A 217 21.38 13.09 -16.80
N THR A 218 20.95 11.87 -16.58
CA THR A 218 21.42 10.65 -17.31
C THR A 218 20.32 10.00 -18.13
N ASP A 219 19.12 10.51 -18.09
CA ASP A 219 17.97 10.15 -18.92
C ASP A 219 18.06 10.95 -20.24
N PHE A 220 18.73 10.38 -21.25
CA PHE A 220 19.04 11.10 -22.49
C PHE A 220 17.88 11.14 -23.48
N ASP A 221 16.99 10.16 -23.44
CA ASP A 221 15.82 10.06 -24.33
C ASP A 221 14.51 10.49 -23.66
N ARG A 222 14.56 10.80 -22.33
CA ARG A 222 13.47 11.36 -21.53
C ARG A 222 12.28 10.42 -21.33
N ASP A 223 12.57 9.15 -21.17
CA ASP A 223 11.58 8.13 -20.86
C ASP A 223 11.35 7.94 -19.35
N GLY A 224 12.12 8.63 -18.52
CA GLY A 224 12.08 8.60 -17.05
C GLY A 224 13.05 7.58 -16.43
N TYR A 225 13.88 6.90 -17.21
CA TYR A 225 14.86 5.92 -16.76
C TYR A 225 16.28 6.31 -17.20
N GLY A 226 17.09 6.75 -16.27
CA GLY A 226 18.52 6.99 -16.45
C GLY A 226 19.36 5.96 -15.71
N PHE A 227 20.64 6.25 -15.54
CA PHE A 227 21.59 5.36 -14.84
C PHE A 227 21.33 5.23 -13.32
N TYR A 228 20.52 6.11 -12.73
CA TYR A 228 20.18 6.10 -11.31
C TYR A 228 18.75 5.63 -11.05
N SER A 229 18.01 5.26 -12.09
CA SER A 229 16.76 4.52 -11.96
C SER A 229 17.01 3.07 -11.57
N TRP A 230 15.96 2.40 -11.08
CA TRP A 230 16.00 0.97 -10.87
C TRP A 230 14.65 0.34 -11.28
N PRO A 231 14.66 -0.66 -12.14
CA PRO A 231 15.80 -1.17 -12.94
C PRO A 231 16.44 -0.06 -13.78
N THR A 232 17.73 -0.27 -14.15
CA THR A 232 18.46 0.69 -14.98
C THR A 232 18.05 0.52 -16.42
N ASP A 233 17.91 1.62 -17.15
CA ASP A 233 17.70 1.58 -18.59
C ASP A 233 18.89 0.98 -19.32
N ALA A 234 18.61 0.00 -20.18
CA ALA A 234 19.61 -0.68 -21.00
C ALA A 234 19.80 -0.01 -22.38
N GLN A 235 18.89 0.90 -22.75
CA GLN A 235 18.88 1.58 -24.06
C GLN A 235 18.70 3.10 -23.93
N PRO A 236 19.64 3.82 -23.29
CA PRO A 236 19.50 5.20 -22.84
C PRO A 236 19.34 6.26 -23.95
N PHE A 237 19.14 5.84 -25.18
CA PHE A 237 18.89 6.70 -26.36
C PHE A 237 17.66 6.25 -27.16
N ASP A 238 16.86 5.34 -26.65
CA ASP A 238 15.64 4.84 -27.30
C ASP A 238 14.47 4.86 -26.32
N GLY A 239 13.80 5.98 -26.20
CA GLY A 239 12.69 6.20 -25.28
C GLY A 239 11.44 5.31 -25.51
N SER A 240 11.45 4.45 -26.52
CA SER A 240 10.44 3.41 -26.69
C SER A 240 10.78 2.12 -25.93
N ARG A 241 12.01 1.98 -25.45
CA ARG A 241 12.55 0.79 -24.80
C ARG A 241 13.17 1.13 -23.46
N HIS A 242 12.41 0.89 -22.42
CA HIS A 242 12.85 1.15 -21.05
C HIS A 242 12.25 0.12 -20.07
N PRO A 243 12.82 -0.06 -18.88
CA PRO A 243 12.20 -0.90 -17.87
C PRO A 243 10.74 -0.51 -17.63
N PHE A 244 9.85 -1.49 -17.62
CA PHE A 244 8.40 -1.29 -17.54
C PHE A 244 7.76 -0.55 -18.74
N ALA A 245 8.41 -0.46 -19.90
CA ALA A 245 7.71 -0.10 -21.13
C ALA A 245 6.51 -1.02 -21.35
N LEU A 246 5.49 -0.56 -22.02
CA LEU A 246 4.37 -1.42 -22.38
C LEU A 246 4.68 -2.09 -23.72
N ASP A 247 4.88 -3.39 -23.70
CA ASP A 247 5.07 -4.16 -24.92
C ASP A 247 3.88 -4.03 -25.86
N VAL A 248 4.15 -3.69 -27.10
CA VAL A 248 3.16 -3.66 -28.18
C VAL A 248 3.05 -5.06 -28.78
N PRO A 249 1.91 -5.75 -28.59
CA PRO A 249 1.82 -7.15 -28.96
C PRO A 249 2.09 -7.43 -30.44
N ASN A 250 2.82 -8.52 -30.71
CA ASN A 250 3.05 -9.08 -32.04
C ASN A 250 3.81 -8.13 -33.01
N ASN A 251 4.63 -7.20 -32.50
CA ASN A 251 5.41 -6.28 -33.33
C ASN A 251 6.86 -6.74 -33.54
N GLY A 252 7.29 -7.83 -32.88
CA GLY A 252 8.64 -8.38 -32.94
C GLY A 252 9.65 -7.60 -32.09
N VAL A 253 9.21 -6.67 -31.26
CA VAL A 253 10.05 -5.83 -30.40
C VAL A 253 9.77 -6.19 -28.94
N ASP A 254 10.82 -6.23 -28.13
CA ASP A 254 10.78 -6.36 -26.67
C ASP A 254 11.05 -4.96 -26.10
N GLU A 255 9.99 -4.25 -25.70
CA GLU A 255 10.11 -2.87 -25.24
C GLU A 255 10.57 -2.77 -23.78
N ASP A 256 10.22 -3.75 -22.93
CA ASP A 256 10.57 -3.71 -21.50
C ASP A 256 11.84 -4.49 -21.13
N GLY A 257 12.38 -5.26 -22.09
CA GLY A 257 13.62 -6.04 -21.92
C GLY A 257 13.42 -7.38 -21.19
N PHE A 258 12.17 -7.86 -21.09
CA PHE A 258 11.83 -9.12 -20.41
C PHE A 258 10.92 -10.01 -21.25
N ALA A 259 11.22 -11.32 -21.29
CA ALA A 259 10.42 -12.38 -21.92
C ALA A 259 10.21 -12.25 -23.45
N GLY A 260 10.85 -11.27 -24.12
CA GLY A 260 10.68 -10.98 -25.54
C GLY A 260 9.32 -10.36 -25.87
N ASP A 261 9.05 -10.14 -27.17
CA ASP A 261 7.78 -9.55 -27.64
C ASP A 261 6.55 -10.22 -27.01
N LEU A 262 5.60 -9.41 -26.56
CA LEU A 262 4.34 -9.87 -26.01
C LEU A 262 3.46 -10.49 -27.11
N LEU A 263 3.27 -11.79 -27.06
CA LEU A 263 2.43 -12.49 -28.03
C LEU A 263 1.00 -12.60 -27.50
N ILE A 264 0.05 -11.92 -28.13
CA ILE A 264 -1.38 -12.04 -27.87
C ILE A 264 -2.06 -12.58 -29.13
N SER A 265 -2.65 -13.77 -29.01
CA SER A 265 -3.41 -14.41 -30.10
C SER A 265 -4.89 -14.05 -30.09
N GLU A 266 -5.39 -13.50 -28.99
CA GLU A 266 -6.80 -13.14 -28.81
C GLU A 266 -7.04 -11.68 -29.19
N PRO A 267 -8.11 -11.36 -29.94
CA PRO A 267 -8.52 -9.97 -30.12
C PRO A 267 -8.88 -9.34 -28.78
N ALA A 268 -8.71 -8.01 -28.67
CA ALA A 268 -9.16 -7.25 -27.50
C ALA A 268 -10.58 -7.71 -27.12
N GLN A 269 -10.78 -8.07 -25.85
CA GLN A 269 -12.07 -8.58 -25.40
C GLN A 269 -13.15 -7.54 -25.73
N PRO A 270 -14.23 -7.93 -26.42
CA PRO A 270 -15.35 -7.02 -26.64
C PRO A 270 -15.89 -6.56 -25.29
N ALA A 271 -16.46 -5.35 -25.24
CA ALA A 271 -17.10 -4.85 -24.04
C ALA A 271 -18.00 -5.95 -23.45
N PRO A 272 -17.96 -6.21 -22.14
CA PRO A 272 -18.72 -7.28 -21.53
C PRO A 272 -20.20 -7.16 -21.91
N ALA A 273 -20.76 -8.23 -22.47
CA ALA A 273 -22.18 -8.28 -22.83
C ALA A 273 -23.06 -7.97 -21.60
N PRO A 274 -24.21 -7.33 -21.77
CA PRO A 274 -25.11 -7.09 -20.65
C PRO A 274 -25.45 -8.39 -19.94
N VAL A 275 -25.16 -8.45 -18.66
CA VAL A 275 -25.45 -9.61 -17.81
C VAL A 275 -26.97 -9.71 -17.63
N ARG A 276 -27.56 -10.86 -17.92
CA ARG A 276 -28.96 -11.14 -17.64
C ARG A 276 -29.09 -12.19 -16.54
N ILE A 277 -29.86 -11.88 -15.51
CA ILE A 277 -30.22 -12.81 -14.45
C ILE A 277 -31.61 -13.33 -14.75
N ALA A 278 -31.71 -14.62 -15.09
CA ALA A 278 -32.95 -15.29 -15.46
C ALA A 278 -33.52 -16.08 -14.25
N GLY A 279 -34.87 -16.31 -14.27
CA GLY A 279 -35.54 -17.11 -13.25
C GLY A 279 -35.74 -16.41 -11.90
N GLU A 280 -35.69 -17.19 -10.82
CA GLU A 280 -35.76 -16.66 -9.46
C GLU A 280 -34.54 -15.82 -9.15
N ARG A 281 -34.77 -14.55 -8.81
CA ARG A 281 -33.73 -13.60 -8.47
C ARG A 281 -33.51 -13.58 -6.95
N PRO A 282 -32.51 -14.29 -6.40
CA PRO A 282 -32.27 -14.29 -4.97
C PRO A 282 -31.81 -12.90 -4.50
N HIS A 283 -32.03 -12.58 -3.25
CA HIS A 283 -31.25 -11.50 -2.62
C HIS A 283 -29.78 -11.93 -2.60
N VAL A 284 -28.88 -11.02 -2.89
CA VAL A 284 -27.44 -11.27 -2.82
C VAL A 284 -26.83 -10.35 -1.74
N VAL A 285 -26.22 -10.95 -0.75
CA VAL A 285 -25.53 -10.23 0.32
C VAL A 285 -24.06 -10.59 0.26
N LEU A 286 -23.22 -9.62 -0.10
CA LEU A 286 -21.77 -9.74 -0.15
C LEU A 286 -21.20 -9.13 1.12
N VAL A 287 -20.55 -9.94 1.93
CA VAL A 287 -19.83 -9.50 3.14
C VAL A 287 -18.34 -9.59 2.91
N VAL A 288 -17.64 -8.49 3.08
CA VAL A 288 -16.18 -8.44 3.10
C VAL A 288 -15.70 -8.29 4.55
N LEU A 289 -14.79 -9.17 4.93
CA LEU A 289 -14.12 -9.19 6.22
C LEU A 289 -12.71 -8.64 6.00
N GLU A 290 -12.54 -7.36 6.27
CA GLU A 290 -11.27 -6.62 6.07
C GLU A 290 -10.08 -7.34 6.70
N SER A 291 -8.97 -7.40 5.97
CA SER A 291 -7.68 -7.99 6.40
C SER A 291 -7.80 -9.41 6.95
N THR A 292 -8.82 -10.19 6.55
CA THR A 292 -9.07 -11.52 7.10
C THR A 292 -8.37 -12.61 6.31
N ARG A 293 -7.43 -13.28 6.95
CA ARG A 293 -6.63 -14.36 6.37
C ARG A 293 -7.49 -15.60 6.08
N GLY A 294 -7.22 -16.28 4.97
CA GLY A 294 -7.90 -17.52 4.60
C GLY A 294 -7.69 -18.68 5.57
N ASP A 295 -6.58 -18.67 6.35
CA ASP A 295 -6.33 -19.66 7.39
C ASP A 295 -7.11 -19.39 8.70
N ALA A 296 -8.06 -18.46 8.70
CA ALA A 296 -9.04 -18.27 9.76
C ALA A 296 -10.05 -19.44 9.80
N LEU A 297 -10.42 -20.01 8.63
CA LEU A 297 -11.32 -21.14 8.53
C LEU A 297 -10.74 -22.37 9.29
N GLY A 298 -11.55 -22.96 10.15
CA GLY A 298 -11.18 -24.10 11.00
C GLY A 298 -10.17 -23.76 12.10
N ARG A 299 -9.73 -22.50 12.22
CA ARG A 299 -8.74 -22.11 13.22
C ARG A 299 -9.32 -22.11 14.62
N ARG A 300 -8.49 -22.57 15.57
CA ARG A 300 -8.75 -22.42 17.01
C ARG A 300 -7.62 -21.59 17.64
N TYR A 301 -7.99 -20.70 18.54
CA TYR A 301 -7.04 -19.92 19.33
C TYR A 301 -7.33 -20.09 20.82
N GLY A 302 -6.35 -20.55 21.60
CA GLY A 302 -6.56 -20.90 23.00
C GLY A 302 -7.69 -21.94 23.21
N GLY A 303 -7.89 -22.86 22.28
CA GLY A 303 -8.96 -23.85 22.33
C GLY A 303 -10.34 -23.38 21.83
N VAL A 304 -10.53 -22.07 21.57
CA VAL A 304 -11.79 -21.48 21.10
C VAL A 304 -11.79 -21.36 19.57
N PRO A 305 -12.85 -21.76 18.84
CA PRO A 305 -12.96 -21.50 17.41
C PRO A 305 -12.92 -20.00 17.11
N VAL A 306 -12.15 -19.60 16.09
CA VAL A 306 -12.00 -18.18 15.71
C VAL A 306 -13.22 -17.69 14.92
N VAL A 307 -13.69 -18.49 13.95
CA VAL A 307 -14.76 -18.10 13.01
C VAL A 307 -15.88 -19.16 12.95
N PRO A 308 -16.56 -19.48 14.06
CA PRO A 308 -17.57 -20.55 14.10
C PRO A 308 -18.77 -20.31 13.19
N ASN A 309 -19.18 -19.06 12.97
CA ASN A 309 -20.28 -18.75 12.06
C ASN A 309 -19.90 -18.94 10.59
N LEU A 310 -18.70 -18.52 10.21
CA LEU A 310 -18.16 -18.73 8.87
C LEU A 310 -17.87 -20.22 8.60
N ASP A 311 -17.36 -20.95 9.58
CA ASP A 311 -17.16 -22.40 9.50
C ASP A 311 -18.48 -23.15 9.30
N SER A 312 -19.55 -22.71 9.97
CA SER A 312 -20.90 -23.26 9.78
C SER A 312 -21.43 -22.98 8.38
N LEU A 313 -21.26 -21.76 7.86
CA LEU A 313 -21.63 -21.43 6.48
C LEU A 313 -20.82 -22.22 5.47
N ALA A 314 -19.53 -22.39 5.67
CA ALA A 314 -18.63 -23.18 4.83
C ALA A 314 -19.05 -24.66 4.76
N SER A 315 -19.47 -25.22 5.87
CA SER A 315 -19.93 -26.62 5.96
C SER A 315 -21.27 -26.84 5.27
N ALA A 316 -22.20 -25.90 5.41
CA ALA A 316 -23.53 -25.98 4.81
C ALA A 316 -23.54 -25.63 3.31
N GLY A 317 -22.69 -24.70 2.89
CA GLY A 317 -22.62 -24.17 1.54
C GLY A 317 -21.38 -24.63 0.76
N THR A 318 -20.71 -23.67 0.14
CA THR A 318 -19.45 -23.88 -0.60
C THR A 318 -18.34 -23.08 0.08
N SER A 319 -17.20 -23.72 0.31
CA SER A 319 -15.95 -23.07 0.72
C SER A 319 -14.88 -23.36 -0.33
N VAL A 320 -14.14 -22.34 -0.74
CA VAL A 320 -13.04 -22.44 -1.70
C VAL A 320 -11.71 -22.36 -0.98
N PRO A 321 -10.99 -23.47 -0.81
CA PRO A 321 -9.73 -23.48 -0.04
C PRO A 321 -8.61 -22.65 -0.68
N GLY A 322 -8.63 -22.51 -2.00
CA GLY A 322 -7.63 -21.78 -2.77
C GLY A 322 -8.18 -20.45 -3.31
N ALA A 323 -8.62 -19.55 -2.44
CA ALA A 323 -9.07 -18.22 -2.83
C ALA A 323 -7.99 -17.16 -2.50
N TYR A 324 -7.69 -16.29 -3.47
CA TYR A 324 -6.56 -15.38 -3.37
C TYR A 324 -6.90 -13.96 -3.84
N SER A 325 -6.36 -12.98 -3.16
CA SER A 325 -6.29 -11.61 -3.66
C SER A 325 -5.20 -11.48 -4.73
N HIS A 326 -5.41 -10.61 -5.71
CA HIS A 326 -4.41 -10.26 -6.72
C HIS A 326 -3.36 -9.28 -6.18
N VAL A 327 -3.74 -8.50 -5.18
CA VAL A 327 -2.88 -7.55 -4.48
C VAL A 327 -3.11 -7.65 -2.98
N GLY A 328 -2.13 -7.26 -2.17
CA GLY A 328 -2.25 -7.31 -0.72
C GLY A 328 -2.77 -6.02 -0.09
N PHE A 329 -3.66 -5.24 -0.77
CA PHE A 329 -4.20 -4.00 -0.20
C PHE A 329 -5.65 -3.74 -0.65
N THR A 330 -6.43 -3.08 0.21
CA THR A 330 -7.88 -2.95 0.13
C THR A 330 -8.37 -2.34 -1.19
N ALA A 331 -7.84 -1.18 -1.61
CA ALA A 331 -8.39 -0.47 -2.77
C ALA A 331 -8.33 -1.32 -4.05
N GLY A 332 -7.16 -1.89 -4.39
CA GLY A 332 -7.00 -2.75 -5.56
C GLY A 332 -7.80 -4.05 -5.46
N SER A 333 -7.88 -4.64 -4.27
CA SER A 333 -8.66 -5.85 -4.00
C SER A 333 -10.14 -5.63 -4.22
N MET A 334 -10.70 -4.56 -3.65
CA MET A 334 -12.12 -4.23 -3.77
C MET A 334 -12.50 -3.87 -5.20
N GLN A 335 -11.70 -3.04 -5.87
CA GLN A 335 -11.93 -2.71 -7.27
C GLN A 335 -11.93 -3.96 -8.15
N THR A 336 -11.01 -4.89 -7.91
CA THR A 336 -10.92 -6.17 -8.64
C THR A 336 -12.12 -7.08 -8.35
N LEU A 337 -12.50 -7.23 -7.08
CA LEU A 337 -13.65 -8.06 -6.66
C LEU A 337 -14.94 -7.62 -7.33
N PHE A 338 -15.22 -6.31 -7.34
CA PHE A 338 -16.48 -5.81 -7.89
C PHE A 338 -16.52 -5.77 -9.41
N THR A 339 -15.40 -5.56 -10.09
CA THR A 339 -15.37 -5.39 -11.55
C THR A 339 -14.96 -6.64 -12.31
N GLY A 340 -14.32 -7.62 -11.63
CA GLY A 340 -13.68 -8.77 -12.28
C GLY A 340 -12.40 -8.41 -13.06
N ARG A 341 -11.87 -7.20 -12.88
CA ARG A 341 -10.71 -6.69 -13.64
C ARG A 341 -9.64 -6.18 -12.68
N ILE A 342 -8.40 -6.43 -13.01
CA ILE A 342 -7.25 -5.92 -12.27
C ILE A 342 -7.04 -4.44 -12.64
N GLU A 343 -6.97 -3.55 -11.64
CA GLU A 343 -6.87 -2.09 -11.79
C GLU A 343 -7.84 -1.51 -12.86
N PRO A 344 -9.16 -1.62 -12.65
CA PRO A 344 -10.14 -1.17 -13.63
C PRO A 344 -10.14 0.37 -13.77
N GLY A 345 -10.38 0.86 -15.00
CA GLY A 345 -10.51 2.31 -15.27
C GLY A 345 -11.87 2.90 -14.90
N GLY A 346 -12.83 2.09 -14.41
CA GLY A 346 -14.16 2.58 -14.05
C GLY A 346 -15.18 1.44 -13.83
N PRO A 347 -16.45 1.79 -13.56
CA PRO A 347 -17.46 0.88 -13.03
C PRO A 347 -18.06 -0.09 -14.06
N ARG A 348 -17.70 0.04 -15.34
CA ARG A 348 -18.30 -0.76 -16.44
C ARG A 348 -18.32 -2.24 -16.12
N GLY A 349 -19.53 -2.80 -16.06
CA GLY A 349 -19.75 -4.21 -15.79
C GLY A 349 -19.51 -4.61 -14.32
N SER A 350 -19.41 -3.69 -13.38
CA SER A 350 -19.30 -4.02 -11.97
C SER A 350 -20.52 -4.78 -11.43
N LEU A 351 -20.38 -5.39 -10.24
CA LEU A 351 -21.52 -6.03 -9.58
C LEU A 351 -22.66 -5.04 -9.34
N PHE A 352 -22.35 -3.79 -8.96
CA PHE A 352 -23.40 -2.77 -8.76
C PHE A 352 -24.15 -2.46 -10.04
N GLU A 353 -23.45 -2.26 -11.16
CA GLU A 353 -24.11 -2.05 -12.46
C GLU A 353 -24.89 -3.28 -12.92
N ALA A 354 -24.30 -4.48 -12.81
CA ALA A 354 -24.92 -5.72 -13.23
C ALA A 354 -26.23 -6.00 -12.48
N PHE A 355 -26.23 -5.90 -11.14
CA PHE A 355 -27.42 -6.12 -10.34
C PHE A 355 -28.47 -5.03 -10.55
N LYS A 356 -28.07 -3.76 -10.62
CA LYS A 356 -28.99 -2.65 -10.88
C LYS A 356 -29.68 -2.78 -12.24
N ALA A 357 -28.94 -3.15 -13.29
CA ALA A 357 -29.49 -3.40 -14.63
C ALA A 357 -30.50 -4.56 -14.65
N ASN A 358 -30.45 -5.48 -13.69
CA ASN A 358 -31.39 -6.59 -13.52
C ASN A 358 -32.51 -6.29 -12.49
N GLY A 359 -32.72 -5.03 -12.12
CA GLY A 359 -33.80 -4.60 -11.24
C GLY A 359 -33.64 -4.93 -9.77
N TYR A 360 -32.39 -5.11 -9.32
CA TYR A 360 -32.09 -5.21 -7.90
C TYR A 360 -32.02 -3.82 -7.26
N ARG A 361 -32.52 -3.71 -6.04
CA ARG A 361 -32.19 -2.59 -5.16
C ARG A 361 -30.78 -2.80 -4.61
N THR A 362 -29.96 -1.76 -4.68
CA THR A 362 -28.54 -1.86 -4.33
C THR A 362 -28.25 -1.13 -3.02
N GLY A 363 -27.40 -1.71 -2.17
CA GLY A 363 -27.05 -1.12 -0.89
C GLY A 363 -25.60 -1.31 -0.51
N VAL A 364 -25.07 -0.28 0.15
CA VAL A 364 -23.71 -0.22 0.74
C VAL A 364 -23.85 0.08 2.22
N LEU A 365 -23.32 -0.79 3.06
CA LEU A 365 -23.16 -0.62 4.50
C LEU A 365 -21.69 -0.90 4.84
N SER A 366 -20.87 0.13 4.92
CA SER A 366 -19.42 -0.03 5.09
C SER A 366 -18.88 0.63 6.35
N ALA A 367 -18.02 -0.10 7.06
CA ALA A 367 -17.33 0.44 8.22
C ALA A 367 -16.09 1.27 7.86
N GLN A 368 -15.74 1.38 6.56
CA GLN A 368 -14.74 2.33 6.07
C GLN A 368 -15.39 3.47 5.26
N ALA A 369 -14.62 4.51 4.98
CA ALA A 369 -14.99 5.53 4.01
C ALA A 369 -14.68 5.00 2.59
N GLU A 370 -15.71 4.73 1.78
CA GLU A 370 -15.55 4.08 0.47
C GLU A 370 -14.96 5.00 -0.62
N ASP A 371 -14.74 6.28 -0.32
CA ASP A 371 -13.91 7.16 -1.17
C ASP A 371 -12.41 6.87 -1.05
N PHE A 372 -12.00 6.09 -0.06
CA PHE A 372 -10.63 5.64 0.06
C PHE A 372 -10.20 4.88 -1.19
N GLY A 373 -9.08 5.30 -1.80
CA GLY A 373 -8.58 4.71 -3.04
C GLY A 373 -9.55 4.74 -4.21
N GLU A 374 -10.51 5.68 -4.23
CA GLU A 374 -11.52 5.86 -5.27
C GLU A 374 -12.44 4.63 -5.47
N ILE A 375 -12.56 3.75 -4.46
CA ILE A 375 -13.33 2.51 -4.57
C ILE A 375 -14.76 2.81 -5.01
N ALA A 376 -15.48 3.68 -4.29
CA ALA A 376 -16.88 3.97 -4.57
C ALA A 376 -17.12 4.47 -5.99
N ALA A 377 -16.24 5.32 -6.52
CA ALA A 377 -16.32 5.83 -7.89
C ALA A 377 -16.00 4.74 -8.92
N THR A 378 -14.90 4.00 -8.70
CA THR A 378 -14.39 2.99 -9.64
C THR A 378 -15.36 1.80 -9.81
N VAL A 379 -16.11 1.43 -8.76
CA VAL A 379 -17.03 0.29 -8.83
C VAL A 379 -18.51 0.68 -8.94
N GLY A 380 -18.83 1.98 -8.96
CA GLY A 380 -20.20 2.49 -9.13
C GLY A 380 -21.06 2.44 -7.87
N MET A 381 -20.49 2.34 -6.67
CA MET A 381 -21.22 2.29 -5.39
C MET A 381 -22.03 3.56 -5.12
N ARG A 382 -21.58 4.73 -5.62
CA ARG A 382 -22.30 6.00 -5.45
C ARG A 382 -23.71 6.02 -6.03
N GLY A 383 -23.99 5.15 -6.98
CA GLY A 383 -25.31 4.97 -7.55
C GLY A 383 -26.23 4.02 -6.77
N ALA A 384 -25.83 3.53 -5.58
CA ALA A 384 -26.63 2.62 -4.77
C ALA A 384 -27.86 3.32 -4.15
N ASP A 385 -28.95 2.57 -3.98
CA ASP A 385 -30.20 3.06 -3.35
C ASP A 385 -30.05 3.32 -1.85
N ILE A 386 -29.13 2.58 -1.21
CA ILE A 386 -28.72 2.77 0.17
C ILE A 386 -27.22 2.95 0.17
N PHE A 387 -26.71 4.05 0.73
CA PHE A 387 -25.29 4.27 0.88
C PHE A 387 -24.99 4.79 2.30
N VAL A 388 -24.29 3.96 3.07
CA VAL A 388 -23.85 4.25 4.44
C VAL A 388 -22.40 3.84 4.57
N ASP A 389 -21.56 4.79 4.92
CA ASP A 389 -20.15 4.56 5.14
C ASP A 389 -19.59 5.41 6.30
N ALA A 390 -18.33 5.21 6.66
CA ALA A 390 -17.68 5.96 7.73
C ALA A 390 -17.51 7.46 7.41
N ALA A 391 -17.62 7.89 6.15
CA ALA A 391 -17.60 9.30 5.79
C ALA A 391 -18.93 9.98 6.17
N GLY A 392 -20.05 9.28 5.98
CA GLY A 392 -21.39 9.76 6.35
C GLY A 392 -21.67 9.72 7.84
N LEU A 393 -21.03 8.82 8.58
CA LEU A 393 -21.29 8.60 10.02
C LEU A 393 -20.08 9.00 10.89
N ARG A 394 -19.61 10.23 10.73
CA ARG A 394 -18.40 10.74 11.41
C ARG A 394 -18.44 10.65 12.92
N GLU A 395 -19.59 10.90 13.52
CA GLU A 395 -19.78 10.90 14.98
C GLU A 395 -19.75 9.47 15.58
N GLU A 396 -19.98 8.46 14.74
CA GLU A 396 -20.01 7.05 15.16
C GLU A 396 -18.65 6.33 14.97
N ARG A 397 -17.63 7.06 14.50
CA ARG A 397 -16.29 6.48 14.28
C ARG A 397 -15.65 6.06 15.58
N VAL A 398 -15.02 4.88 15.56
CA VAL A 398 -14.24 4.40 16.69
C VAL A 398 -12.83 5.00 16.66
N TYR A 399 -12.38 5.47 17.82
CA TYR A 399 -11.05 6.05 17.97
C TYR A 399 -10.08 5.00 18.47
N SER A 400 -8.97 4.79 17.76
CA SER A 400 -7.84 4.07 18.30
C SER A 400 -6.84 5.07 18.89
N LEU A 401 -6.75 5.11 20.24
CA LEU A 401 -5.70 5.80 20.98
C LEU A 401 -5.56 7.31 20.69
N GLY A 402 -6.63 8.08 20.90
CA GLY A 402 -6.54 9.54 20.97
C GLY A 402 -6.30 10.25 19.64
N SER A 403 -6.24 9.53 18.52
CA SER A 403 -6.24 10.16 17.21
C SER A 403 -7.66 10.23 16.65
N LEU A 404 -8.09 11.43 16.27
CA LEU A 404 -9.31 11.67 15.51
C LEU A 404 -9.28 10.98 14.12
N SER A 405 -8.28 10.14 13.87
CA SER A 405 -7.93 9.57 12.56
C SER A 405 -8.49 8.18 12.29
N SER A 406 -9.28 7.58 13.18
CA SER A 406 -9.95 6.34 12.83
C SER A 406 -11.02 6.61 11.77
N LEU A 407 -10.77 6.13 10.55
CA LEU A 407 -11.74 6.19 9.45
C LEU A 407 -12.75 5.05 9.50
N LYS A 408 -12.74 4.22 10.56
CA LYS A 408 -13.60 3.04 10.67
C LYS A 408 -14.73 3.20 11.69
N LEU A 409 -15.83 2.50 11.41
CA LEU A 409 -16.95 2.31 12.32
C LEU A 409 -16.83 0.96 13.04
N ASP A 410 -17.45 0.86 14.23
CA ASP A 410 -17.78 -0.46 14.78
C ASP A 410 -18.83 -1.14 13.89
N GLY A 411 -18.64 -2.40 13.54
CA GLY A 411 -19.60 -3.15 12.73
C GLY A 411 -21.01 -3.26 13.34
N ARG A 412 -21.16 -3.06 14.67
CA ARG A 412 -22.48 -2.93 15.32
C ARG A 412 -23.27 -1.74 14.80
N VAL A 413 -22.59 -0.66 14.38
CA VAL A 413 -23.24 0.50 13.74
C VAL A 413 -23.87 0.08 12.43
N LEU A 414 -23.18 -0.72 11.63
CA LEU A 414 -23.73 -1.22 10.36
C LEU A 414 -24.96 -2.11 10.56
N LEU A 415 -24.96 -2.93 11.61
CA LEU A 415 -26.12 -3.76 11.94
C LEU A 415 -27.32 -2.93 12.43
N ARG A 416 -27.09 -1.82 13.17
CA ARG A 416 -28.16 -0.85 13.50
C ARG A 416 -28.70 -0.15 12.24
N GLU A 417 -27.82 0.25 11.32
CA GLU A 417 -28.22 0.84 10.05
C GLU A 417 -28.96 -0.15 9.15
N PHE A 418 -28.57 -1.43 9.17
CA PHE A 418 -29.31 -2.51 8.54
C PHE A 418 -30.73 -2.62 9.13
N ASP A 419 -30.87 -2.71 10.44
CA ASP A 419 -32.18 -2.80 11.12
C ASP A 419 -33.05 -1.57 10.81
N ARG A 420 -32.49 -0.38 10.80
CA ARG A 420 -33.22 0.88 10.51
C ARG A 420 -33.77 0.92 9.09
N ARG A 421 -33.03 0.42 8.10
CA ARG A 421 -33.38 0.55 6.67
C ARG A 421 -34.04 -0.69 6.10
N LEU A 422 -33.67 -1.86 6.60
CA LEU A 422 -34.01 -3.18 6.05
C LEU A 422 -34.62 -4.13 7.09
N GLY A 423 -34.84 -3.67 8.32
CA GLY A 423 -35.39 -4.47 9.42
C GLY A 423 -36.87 -4.84 9.29
N ASN A 424 -37.53 -4.49 8.17
CA ASN A 424 -38.91 -4.83 7.87
C ASN A 424 -38.97 -5.76 6.66
N SER A 425 -39.72 -6.85 6.75
CA SER A 425 -39.92 -7.81 5.66
C SER A 425 -40.49 -7.18 4.37
N ALA A 426 -41.26 -6.10 4.48
CA ALA A 426 -41.77 -5.37 3.33
C ALA A 426 -40.66 -4.70 2.49
N ALA A 427 -39.54 -4.37 3.09
CA ALA A 427 -38.38 -3.84 2.36
C ALA A 427 -37.78 -4.87 1.38
N TRP A 428 -38.02 -6.17 1.62
CA TRP A 428 -37.44 -7.28 0.85
C TRP A 428 -38.35 -7.85 -0.24
N ARG A 429 -39.34 -7.08 -0.69
CA ARG A 429 -40.23 -7.49 -1.82
C ARG A 429 -39.47 -7.60 -3.12
N ASP A 430 -38.60 -6.62 -3.39
CA ASP A 430 -37.70 -6.61 -4.55
C ASP A 430 -36.40 -7.33 -4.23
N PRO A 431 -35.71 -7.91 -5.20
CA PRO A 431 -34.39 -8.48 -4.98
C PRO A 431 -33.39 -7.40 -4.59
N HIS A 432 -32.47 -7.73 -3.68
CA HIS A 432 -31.44 -6.82 -3.19
C HIS A 432 -30.05 -7.33 -3.52
N PHE A 433 -29.15 -6.42 -3.88
CA PHE A 433 -27.70 -6.60 -3.81
C PHE A 433 -27.16 -5.71 -2.71
N LEU A 434 -26.74 -6.32 -1.60
CA LEU A 434 -26.19 -5.61 -0.45
C LEU A 434 -24.72 -5.94 -0.29
N TYR A 435 -23.91 -4.92 -0.17
CA TYR A 435 -22.51 -5.00 0.24
C TYR A 435 -22.37 -4.55 1.69
N LEU A 436 -21.74 -5.38 2.51
CA LEU A 436 -21.35 -5.06 3.89
C LEU A 436 -19.84 -5.23 4.04
N ASN A 437 -19.18 -4.27 4.71
CA ASN A 437 -17.75 -4.33 4.99
C ASN A 437 -17.48 -4.18 6.50
N PHE A 438 -16.96 -5.26 7.13
CA PHE A 438 -16.58 -5.25 8.54
C PHE A 438 -15.07 -5.03 8.70
N GLN A 439 -14.71 -3.95 9.39
CA GLN A 439 -13.34 -3.41 9.45
C GLN A 439 -12.59 -3.74 10.75
N SER A 440 -13.10 -4.65 11.60
CA SER A 440 -12.51 -4.83 12.94
C SER A 440 -11.07 -5.36 12.89
N ALA A 441 -10.76 -6.22 11.91
CA ALA A 441 -9.42 -6.79 11.74
C ALA A 441 -8.42 -5.89 11.00
N HIS A 442 -8.81 -4.67 10.61
CA HIS A 442 -7.87 -3.64 10.15
C HIS A 442 -7.01 -3.14 11.32
N PHE A 443 -5.73 -2.87 11.03
CA PHE A 443 -4.78 -2.32 12.03
C PHE A 443 -5.39 -1.11 12.80
N PRO A 444 -5.19 -0.99 14.09
CA PRO A 444 -4.39 -1.81 15.02
C PRO A 444 -5.12 -3.02 15.65
N TYR A 445 -6.12 -3.59 15.00
CA TYR A 445 -6.86 -4.81 15.35
C TYR A 445 -7.69 -4.72 16.63
N SER A 446 -7.80 -3.57 17.22
CA SER A 446 -8.60 -3.32 18.41
C SER A 446 -9.11 -1.89 18.45
N PHE A 447 -10.18 -1.66 19.18
CA PHE A 447 -10.72 -0.32 19.47
C PHE A 447 -11.49 -0.34 20.82
N PRO A 448 -11.69 0.82 21.48
CA PRO A 448 -12.45 0.89 22.72
C PRO A 448 -13.86 0.33 22.54
N GLY A 449 -14.28 -0.55 23.44
CA GLY A 449 -15.60 -1.18 23.41
C GLY A 449 -15.75 -2.39 22.49
N MET A 450 -14.66 -2.86 21.85
CA MET A 450 -14.65 -4.15 21.16
C MET A 450 -14.76 -5.29 22.19
N ASP A 451 -15.67 -6.23 21.97
CA ASP A 451 -15.82 -7.38 22.85
C ASP A 451 -14.62 -8.32 22.75
N ARG A 452 -14.22 -8.88 23.88
CA ARG A 452 -13.25 -9.96 23.95
C ARG A 452 -13.96 -11.29 23.78
N ILE A 453 -13.64 -11.98 22.70
CA ILE A 453 -14.20 -13.30 22.34
C ILE A 453 -13.18 -14.41 22.61
N LEU A 454 -11.93 -14.15 22.24
CA LEU A 454 -10.83 -15.09 22.41
C LEU A 454 -9.99 -14.75 23.66
N PRO A 455 -9.28 -15.74 24.23
CA PRO A 455 -8.39 -15.49 25.36
C PRO A 455 -7.20 -14.59 24.94
N GLY A 456 -6.76 -13.75 25.87
CA GLY A 456 -5.66 -12.80 25.70
C GLY A 456 -6.06 -11.35 25.89
N GLU A 457 -5.10 -10.51 26.28
CA GLU A 457 -5.31 -9.06 26.42
C GLU A 457 -4.92 -8.35 25.13
N PRO A 458 -5.72 -7.39 24.64
CA PRO A 458 -5.36 -6.57 23.49
C PRO A 458 -4.02 -5.87 23.71
N ILE A 459 -3.18 -5.85 22.69
CA ILE A 459 -1.92 -5.11 22.74
C ILE A 459 -2.16 -3.62 22.46
N PRO A 460 -1.71 -2.68 23.32
CA PRO A 460 -1.70 -1.28 22.96
C PRO A 460 -0.84 -1.00 21.73
N ARG A 461 -1.27 -0.08 20.87
CA ARG A 461 -0.54 0.27 19.65
C ARG A 461 0.93 0.62 19.89
N SER A 462 1.23 1.30 21.00
CA SER A 462 2.59 1.70 21.39
C SER A 462 3.51 0.53 21.76
N GLU A 463 2.95 -0.64 22.06
CA GLU A 463 3.68 -1.85 22.44
C GLU A 463 3.85 -2.83 21.27
N ILE A 464 3.24 -2.54 20.12
CA ILE A 464 3.31 -3.43 18.94
C ILE A 464 4.75 -3.49 18.43
N SER A 465 5.32 -4.70 18.48
CA SER A 465 6.67 -5.01 18.03
C SER A 465 6.82 -6.51 17.79
N ALA A 466 7.86 -6.92 17.09
CA ALA A 466 8.16 -8.35 16.89
C ALA A 466 8.32 -9.12 18.21
N ALA A 467 8.87 -8.48 19.25
CA ALA A 467 9.02 -9.08 20.59
C ALA A 467 7.66 -9.40 21.25
N ASN A 468 6.62 -8.65 20.93
CA ASN A 468 5.27 -8.81 21.47
C ASN A 468 4.32 -9.54 20.50
N ARG A 469 4.86 -10.27 19.53
CA ARG A 469 4.09 -10.94 18.47
C ARG A 469 2.95 -11.81 19.02
N ALA A 470 3.15 -12.58 20.05
CA ALA A 470 2.11 -13.45 20.60
C ALA A 470 0.86 -12.65 21.08
N ARG A 471 1.06 -11.49 21.72
CA ARG A 471 -0.03 -10.59 22.11
C ARG A 471 -0.70 -9.94 20.90
N LEU A 472 0.08 -9.61 19.89
CA LEU A 472 -0.42 -9.08 18.63
C LEU A 472 -1.32 -10.10 17.91
N GLU A 473 -0.88 -11.35 17.80
CA GLU A 473 -1.67 -12.44 17.24
C GLU A 473 -2.98 -12.64 17.99
N ALA A 474 -2.96 -12.62 19.34
CA ALA A 474 -4.17 -12.68 20.16
C ALA A 474 -5.13 -11.55 19.83
N THR A 475 -4.62 -10.33 19.68
CA THR A 475 -5.41 -9.14 19.34
C THR A 475 -6.03 -9.25 17.95
N TYR A 476 -5.24 -9.65 16.96
CA TYR A 476 -5.71 -9.83 15.58
C TYR A 476 -6.78 -10.92 15.48
N TRP A 477 -6.53 -12.11 16.05
CA TRP A 477 -7.51 -13.19 15.98
C TRP A 477 -8.80 -12.85 16.73
N ASN A 478 -8.72 -12.08 17.84
CA ASN A 478 -9.92 -11.57 18.50
C ASN A 478 -10.72 -10.62 17.60
N ALA A 479 -10.07 -9.78 16.82
CA ALA A 479 -10.74 -8.89 15.86
C ALA A 479 -11.42 -9.67 14.73
N VAL A 480 -10.78 -10.73 14.23
CA VAL A 480 -11.37 -11.66 13.25
C VAL A 480 -12.59 -12.38 13.85
N ALA A 481 -12.48 -12.86 15.08
CA ALA A 481 -13.61 -13.49 15.80
C ALA A 481 -14.75 -12.51 16.05
N TYR A 482 -14.44 -11.23 16.29
CA TYR A 482 -15.44 -10.19 16.43
C TYR A 482 -16.19 -9.93 15.10
N ASN A 483 -15.51 -9.89 13.97
CA ASN A 483 -16.14 -9.82 12.65
C ASN A 483 -17.05 -11.04 12.38
N ASP A 484 -16.61 -12.24 12.77
CA ASP A 484 -17.40 -13.47 12.63
C ASP A 484 -18.68 -13.43 13.50
N ARG A 485 -18.61 -12.89 14.72
CA ARG A 485 -19.79 -12.66 15.55
C ARG A 485 -20.79 -11.71 14.88
N LEU A 486 -20.31 -10.62 14.27
CA LEU A 486 -21.17 -9.69 13.53
C LEU A 486 -21.81 -10.37 12.30
N LEU A 487 -21.06 -11.22 11.61
CA LEU A 487 -21.58 -12.06 10.51
C LEU A 487 -22.71 -12.98 11.02
N GLY A 488 -22.53 -13.66 12.14
CA GLY A 488 -23.57 -14.48 12.76
C GLY A 488 -24.83 -13.67 13.10
N GLN A 489 -24.66 -12.47 13.66
CA GLN A 489 -25.78 -11.56 13.94
C GLN A 489 -26.51 -11.06 12.69
N LEU A 490 -25.80 -10.90 11.56
CA LEU A 490 -26.41 -10.58 10.27
C LEU A 490 -27.26 -11.75 9.77
N VAL A 491 -26.73 -12.98 9.82
CA VAL A 491 -27.45 -14.20 9.44
C VAL A 491 -28.74 -14.37 10.24
N GLU A 492 -28.69 -14.15 11.56
CA GLU A 492 -29.89 -14.21 12.41
C GLU A 492 -30.94 -13.14 12.06
N ARG A 493 -30.53 -11.94 11.61
CA ARG A 493 -31.44 -10.92 11.10
C ARG A 493 -32.16 -11.36 9.83
N LEU A 494 -31.41 -11.91 8.88
CA LEU A 494 -31.97 -12.43 7.63
C LEU A 494 -32.95 -13.58 7.88
N ARG A 495 -32.67 -14.46 8.87
CA ARG A 495 -33.58 -15.54 9.29
C ARG A 495 -34.85 -14.99 9.92
N ARG A 496 -34.73 -14.06 10.88
CA ARG A 496 -35.90 -13.43 11.53
C ARG A 496 -36.80 -12.66 10.57
N LEU A 497 -36.23 -12.09 9.50
CA LEU A 497 -36.98 -11.42 8.44
C LEU A 497 -37.68 -12.41 7.48
N GLY A 498 -37.38 -13.74 7.58
CA GLY A 498 -37.91 -14.77 6.70
C GLY A 498 -37.39 -14.70 5.26
N VAL A 499 -36.22 -14.08 5.07
CA VAL A 499 -35.62 -13.89 3.73
C VAL A 499 -34.40 -14.79 3.50
N TRP A 500 -33.95 -15.53 4.52
CA TRP A 500 -32.73 -16.35 4.46
C TRP A 500 -32.76 -17.35 3.30
N ASP A 501 -33.83 -18.10 3.10
CA ASP A 501 -33.92 -19.17 2.09
C ASP A 501 -33.84 -18.63 0.67
N ARG A 502 -34.19 -17.35 0.48
CA ARG A 502 -34.07 -16.64 -0.80
C ARG A 502 -32.82 -15.78 -0.89
N THR A 503 -31.89 -15.90 0.05
CA THR A 503 -30.65 -15.11 0.08
C THR A 503 -29.46 -15.97 -0.31
N LEU A 504 -28.66 -15.48 -1.25
CA LEU A 504 -27.29 -15.90 -1.49
C LEU A 504 -26.37 -15.01 -0.64
N LEU A 505 -25.86 -15.55 0.46
CA LEU A 505 -24.84 -14.89 1.25
C LEU A 505 -23.46 -15.30 0.72
N VAL A 506 -22.62 -14.33 0.42
CA VAL A 506 -21.23 -14.50 -0.02
C VAL A 506 -20.33 -13.80 0.97
N VAL A 507 -19.31 -14.49 1.48
CA VAL A 507 -18.35 -13.95 2.44
C VAL A 507 -16.94 -14.13 1.90
N THR A 508 -16.15 -13.06 1.89
CA THR A 508 -14.73 -13.08 1.51
C THR A 508 -13.91 -12.13 2.36
N GLY A 509 -12.59 -12.28 2.34
CA GLY A 509 -11.65 -11.22 2.70
C GLY A 509 -11.21 -10.44 1.47
N ASP A 510 -10.73 -9.24 1.63
CA ASP A 510 -10.10 -8.45 0.58
C ASP A 510 -8.61 -8.81 0.42
N HIS A 511 -7.91 -8.98 1.51
CA HIS A 511 -6.54 -9.50 1.63
C HIS A 511 -6.33 -10.07 3.04
N GLY A 512 -5.14 -10.59 3.29
CA GLY A 512 -4.72 -11.05 4.60
C GLY A 512 -3.75 -10.09 5.28
N GLU A 513 -3.00 -10.58 6.28
CA GLU A 513 -2.15 -9.77 7.16
C GLU A 513 -0.94 -10.58 7.64
N SER A 514 0.27 -10.04 7.55
CA SER A 514 1.47 -10.58 8.19
C SER A 514 1.61 -9.98 9.59
N LEU A 515 1.83 -10.85 10.58
CA LEU A 515 1.94 -10.49 12.00
C LEU A 515 3.36 -10.80 12.50
N PHE A 516 4.38 -10.25 11.83
CA PHE A 516 5.81 -10.53 12.04
C PHE A 516 6.29 -11.95 11.72
N GLU A 517 5.45 -12.81 11.08
CA GLU A 517 5.93 -14.13 10.63
C GLU A 517 7.01 -14.04 9.55
N ASP A 518 6.94 -12.99 8.74
CA ASP A 518 7.87 -12.71 7.65
C ASP A 518 8.87 -11.60 8.00
N GLY A 519 9.03 -11.32 9.31
CA GLY A 519 9.93 -10.28 9.83
C GLY A 519 9.33 -8.87 9.88
N PHE A 520 8.10 -8.68 9.42
CA PHE A 520 7.41 -7.39 9.44
C PHE A 520 5.91 -7.53 9.73
N LEU A 521 5.27 -6.42 10.08
CA LEU A 521 3.83 -6.31 10.30
C LEU A 521 3.19 -5.58 9.12
N GLY A 522 2.03 -6.08 8.65
CA GLY A 522 1.25 -5.40 7.64
C GLY A 522 1.00 -6.25 6.39
N HIS A 523 0.51 -5.59 5.35
CA HIS A 523 0.11 -6.18 4.09
C HIS A 523 0.58 -5.33 2.91
N GLY A 524 0.42 -5.81 1.67
CA GLY A 524 0.80 -5.07 0.46
C GLY A 524 2.30 -5.10 0.12
N HIS A 525 3.09 -5.91 0.82
CA HIS A 525 4.56 -5.93 0.69
C HIS A 525 5.15 -7.23 0.18
N MET A 526 4.40 -8.32 0.26
CA MET A 526 4.86 -9.64 -0.21
C MET A 526 3.72 -10.42 -0.85
N ILE A 527 4.07 -11.19 -1.89
CA ILE A 527 3.21 -12.22 -2.44
C ILE A 527 3.43 -13.49 -1.61
N ASN A 528 2.52 -13.77 -0.68
CA ASN A 528 2.57 -14.96 0.14
C ASN A 528 1.18 -15.35 0.68
N ARG A 529 1.10 -16.51 1.31
CA ARG A 529 -0.16 -17.02 1.87
C ARG A 529 -0.79 -16.09 2.92
N ARG A 530 0.01 -15.37 3.71
CA ARG A 530 -0.50 -14.55 4.81
C ARG A 530 -1.19 -13.29 4.31
N GLN A 531 -0.66 -12.69 3.24
CA GLN A 531 -1.17 -11.42 2.72
C GLN A 531 -2.19 -11.59 1.60
N THR A 532 -2.17 -12.71 0.87
CA THR A 532 -3.02 -12.84 -0.33
C THR A 532 -4.05 -13.97 -0.27
N HIS A 533 -3.91 -14.96 0.63
CA HIS A 533 -4.92 -16.00 0.80
C HIS A 533 -6.07 -15.50 1.67
N VAL A 534 -7.29 -15.56 1.14
CA VAL A 534 -8.51 -15.05 1.76
C VAL A 534 -9.57 -16.15 1.90
N PRO A 535 -10.51 -16.05 2.85
CA PRO A 535 -11.68 -16.94 2.85
C PRO A 535 -12.58 -16.60 1.67
N PHE A 536 -13.22 -17.62 1.07
CA PHE A 536 -14.31 -17.42 0.12
C PHE A 536 -15.38 -18.48 0.34
N VAL A 537 -16.53 -18.05 0.83
CA VAL A 537 -17.63 -18.90 1.27
C VAL A 537 -18.94 -18.41 0.69
N LEU A 538 -19.74 -19.32 0.13
CA LEU A 538 -21.08 -19.07 -0.33
C LEU A 538 -22.08 -19.90 0.51
N SER A 539 -23.23 -19.34 0.88
CA SER A 539 -24.26 -20.04 1.65
C SER A 539 -24.98 -21.16 0.87
N ARG A 540 -24.72 -21.28 -0.42
CA ARG A 540 -25.30 -22.29 -1.32
C ARG A 540 -24.23 -23.21 -1.90
N ARG A 541 -24.63 -24.42 -2.30
CA ARG A 541 -23.75 -25.34 -3.02
C ARG A 541 -23.58 -24.84 -4.47
N VAL A 542 -22.35 -24.50 -4.83
CA VAL A 542 -21.93 -24.05 -6.17
C VAL A 542 -20.68 -24.82 -6.56
N ALA A 543 -20.65 -25.40 -7.74
CA ALA A 543 -19.43 -26.01 -8.27
C ALA A 543 -18.45 -24.90 -8.69
N ILE A 544 -17.25 -24.93 -8.12
CA ILE A 544 -16.18 -23.99 -8.38
C ILE A 544 -14.89 -24.77 -8.58
N ASP A 545 -14.27 -24.60 -9.74
CA ASP A 545 -13.05 -25.33 -10.10
C ASP A 545 -11.81 -24.47 -9.91
N GLY A 546 -10.75 -25.12 -9.42
CA GLY A 546 -9.40 -24.56 -9.30
C GLY A 546 -9.24 -23.47 -8.26
N PRO A 547 -8.08 -22.81 -8.23
CA PRO A 547 -7.87 -21.64 -7.40
C PRO A 547 -8.66 -20.46 -7.95
N VAL A 548 -9.16 -19.60 -7.05
CA VAL A 548 -10.02 -18.46 -7.38
C VAL A 548 -9.29 -17.17 -7.01
N GLY A 549 -9.15 -16.26 -7.96
CA GLY A 549 -8.75 -14.87 -7.69
C GLY A 549 -9.97 -14.00 -7.39
N LEU A 550 -9.78 -12.84 -6.76
CA LEU A 550 -10.86 -11.87 -6.54
C LEU A 550 -11.55 -11.46 -7.85
N ALA A 551 -10.81 -11.41 -8.97
CA ALA A 551 -11.38 -11.12 -10.29
C ALA A 551 -12.42 -12.17 -10.73
N ASP A 552 -12.21 -13.45 -10.40
CA ASP A 552 -13.14 -14.52 -10.74
C ASP A 552 -14.42 -14.48 -9.92
N MET A 553 -14.36 -13.92 -8.69
CA MET A 553 -15.48 -13.93 -7.75
C MET A 553 -16.69 -13.18 -8.30
N ARG A 554 -16.48 -12.10 -9.07
CA ARG A 554 -17.57 -11.39 -9.75
C ARG A 554 -18.42 -12.35 -10.60
N GLY A 555 -17.79 -13.09 -11.49
CA GLY A 555 -18.48 -14.05 -12.37
C GLY A 555 -19.14 -15.19 -11.58
N ILE A 556 -18.48 -15.68 -10.54
CA ILE A 556 -19.02 -16.72 -9.65
C ILE A 556 -20.28 -16.22 -8.92
N ILE A 557 -20.26 -15.01 -8.36
CA ILE A 557 -21.41 -14.40 -7.68
C ILE A 557 -22.59 -14.22 -8.65
N LEU A 558 -22.33 -13.72 -9.84
CA LEU A 558 -23.38 -13.53 -10.87
C LEU A 558 -24.01 -14.86 -11.30
N ARG A 559 -23.19 -15.90 -11.56
CA ARG A 559 -23.71 -17.25 -11.89
C ARG A 559 -24.50 -17.85 -10.74
N ALA A 560 -24.01 -17.71 -9.51
CA ALA A 560 -24.71 -18.20 -8.32
C ALA A 560 -26.05 -17.46 -8.08
N ALA A 561 -26.18 -16.23 -8.60
CA ALA A 561 -27.44 -15.47 -8.62
C ALA A 561 -28.36 -15.81 -9.81
N GLY A 562 -27.96 -16.73 -10.70
CA GLY A 562 -28.75 -17.15 -11.88
C GLY A 562 -28.43 -16.41 -13.18
N ALA A 563 -27.29 -15.72 -13.25
CA ALA A 563 -26.84 -15.08 -14.48
C ALA A 563 -26.20 -16.09 -15.43
N ASP A 564 -26.50 -15.95 -16.72
CA ASP A 564 -25.80 -16.66 -17.79
C ASP A 564 -24.51 -15.89 -18.16
N VAL A 565 -23.48 -16.12 -17.36
CA VAL A 565 -22.15 -15.53 -17.57
C VAL A 565 -21.17 -16.67 -17.75
N PRO A 566 -20.45 -16.74 -18.88
CA PRO A 566 -19.44 -17.77 -19.08
C PRO A 566 -18.33 -17.65 -17.99
N PRO A 567 -17.66 -18.76 -17.67
CA PRO A 567 -16.44 -18.70 -16.88
C PRO A 567 -15.46 -17.73 -17.52
N GLU A 568 -14.79 -16.93 -16.71
CA GLU A 568 -13.79 -16.00 -17.22
C GLU A 568 -12.62 -16.77 -17.84
N ALA A 569 -12.26 -16.41 -19.08
CA ALA A 569 -11.12 -17.01 -19.75
C ALA A 569 -9.84 -16.56 -19.04
N ARG A 570 -9.11 -17.51 -18.45
CA ARG A 570 -7.78 -17.26 -17.87
C ARG A 570 -6.72 -17.65 -18.89
N ALA A 571 -5.76 -16.76 -19.14
CA ALA A 571 -4.61 -17.09 -19.98
C ALA A 571 -3.74 -18.21 -19.37
N THR A 572 -3.74 -18.32 -18.04
CA THR A 572 -3.07 -19.38 -17.29
C THR A 572 -4.07 -20.15 -16.42
N PRO A 573 -4.76 -21.17 -17.01
CA PRO A 573 -5.69 -22.00 -16.26
C PRO A 573 -5.05 -22.62 -15.01
N GLY A 574 -5.79 -22.65 -13.88
CA GLY A 574 -5.32 -23.25 -12.65
C GLY A 574 -4.31 -22.40 -11.86
N ARG A 575 -4.11 -21.15 -12.21
CA ARG A 575 -3.23 -20.20 -11.48
C ARG A 575 -3.93 -18.87 -11.27
N VAL A 576 -3.59 -18.16 -10.19
CA VAL A 576 -4.03 -16.79 -9.91
C VAL A 576 -2.82 -15.87 -10.03
N PHE A 577 -2.93 -14.86 -10.86
CA PHE A 577 -1.91 -13.81 -11.01
C PHE A 577 -1.95 -12.86 -9.82
N GLN A 578 -0.77 -12.45 -9.33
CA GLN A 578 -0.61 -11.54 -8.19
C GLN A 578 0.49 -10.53 -8.47
N TYR A 579 0.42 -9.35 -7.84
CA TYR A 579 1.46 -8.32 -7.95
C TYR A 579 1.56 -7.46 -6.69
N ILE A 580 2.70 -6.79 -6.53
CA ILE A 580 2.96 -5.83 -5.45
C ILE A 580 3.27 -4.46 -6.05
N GLY A 581 2.65 -3.42 -5.52
CA GLY A 581 2.76 -2.06 -6.03
C GLY A 581 1.63 -1.74 -7.02
N SER A 582 1.93 -1.12 -8.15
CA SER A 582 0.97 -0.91 -9.25
C SER A 582 1.22 -1.90 -10.38
N LEU A 583 0.20 -2.19 -11.17
CA LEU A 583 0.34 -3.05 -12.35
C LEU A 583 1.33 -2.47 -13.38
N GLU A 584 1.45 -1.15 -13.47
CA GLU A 584 2.40 -0.48 -14.37
C GLU A 584 3.86 -0.62 -13.93
N ARG A 585 4.11 -0.58 -12.61
CA ARG A 585 5.45 -0.67 -12.02
C ARG A 585 5.43 -1.54 -10.77
N PRO A 586 5.25 -2.85 -10.91
CA PRO A 586 5.26 -3.74 -9.76
C PRO A 586 6.69 -3.96 -9.26
N SER A 587 6.88 -4.07 -7.95
CA SER A 587 8.15 -4.55 -7.38
C SER A 587 8.29 -6.06 -7.57
N SER A 588 7.17 -6.78 -7.57
CA SER A 588 7.11 -8.22 -7.81
C SER A 588 5.78 -8.62 -8.44
N ILE A 589 5.83 -9.67 -9.25
CA ILE A 589 4.66 -10.36 -9.79
C ILE A 589 4.72 -11.83 -9.41
N GLY A 590 3.57 -12.52 -9.40
CA GLY A 590 3.54 -13.92 -9.02
C GLY A 590 2.35 -14.68 -9.56
N PHE A 591 2.48 -16.01 -9.57
CA PHE A 591 1.39 -16.95 -9.70
C PHE A 591 1.25 -17.77 -8.42
N VAL A 592 0.02 -18.08 -8.04
CA VAL A 592 -0.28 -19.14 -7.08
C VAL A 592 -1.16 -20.19 -7.74
N ASP A 593 -0.83 -21.47 -7.56
CA ASP A 593 -1.61 -22.59 -8.10
C ASP A 593 -2.62 -23.14 -7.07
N GLY A 594 -3.44 -24.11 -7.50
CA GLY A 594 -4.45 -24.76 -6.65
C GLY A 594 -3.87 -25.54 -5.47
N ALA A 595 -2.59 -25.87 -5.48
CA ALA A 595 -1.88 -26.50 -4.35
C ALA A 595 -1.26 -25.48 -3.39
N GLY A 596 -1.45 -24.18 -3.64
CA GLY A 596 -0.87 -23.10 -2.85
C GLY A 596 0.65 -22.98 -3.02
N ARG A 597 1.16 -23.26 -4.21
CA ARG A 597 2.57 -23.08 -4.56
C ARG A 597 2.73 -21.80 -5.36
N TRP A 598 3.72 -20.99 -4.99
CA TRP A 598 4.03 -19.71 -5.62
C TRP A 598 5.21 -19.82 -6.57
N THR A 599 5.10 -19.10 -7.67
CA THR A 599 6.19 -18.68 -8.55
C THR A 599 6.19 -17.16 -8.53
N ILE A 600 7.30 -16.53 -8.15
CA ILE A 600 7.40 -15.08 -7.95
C ILE A 600 8.60 -14.55 -8.74
N PHE A 601 8.37 -13.50 -9.52
CA PHE A 601 9.43 -12.73 -10.16
C PHE A 601 9.53 -11.36 -9.49
N SER A 602 10.72 -10.99 -9.07
CA SER A 602 11.02 -9.67 -8.51
C SER A 602 11.75 -8.82 -9.54
N PHE A 603 11.17 -7.70 -9.92
CA PHE A 603 11.82 -6.70 -10.78
C PHE A 603 12.97 -6.01 -10.04
N ASP A 604 12.84 -5.82 -8.74
CA ASP A 604 13.92 -5.26 -7.91
C ASP A 604 15.17 -6.14 -7.85
N ARG A 605 15.02 -7.46 -8.00
CA ARG A 605 16.10 -8.45 -7.99
C ARG A 605 16.48 -8.92 -9.37
N GLU A 606 15.65 -8.67 -10.36
CA GLU A 606 15.66 -9.36 -11.64
C GLU A 606 15.84 -10.89 -11.44
N ALA A 607 15.00 -11.47 -10.59
CA ALA A 607 15.16 -12.85 -10.14
C ALA A 607 13.84 -13.57 -9.93
N LEU A 608 13.90 -14.89 -10.14
CA LEU A 608 12.81 -15.83 -9.92
C LEU A 608 12.96 -16.54 -8.58
N TRP A 609 11.85 -16.68 -7.86
CA TRP A 609 11.71 -17.54 -6.69
C TRP A 609 10.52 -18.49 -6.88
N THR A 610 10.64 -19.74 -6.45
CA THR A 610 9.53 -20.69 -6.50
C THR A 610 9.39 -21.44 -5.18
N SER A 611 8.15 -21.87 -4.85
CA SER A 611 7.90 -22.73 -3.68
C SER A 611 8.61 -24.09 -3.74
N ARG A 612 9.00 -24.56 -4.93
CA ARG A 612 9.75 -25.82 -5.13
C ARG A 612 11.22 -25.66 -4.81
N GLU A 613 11.77 -24.51 -5.18
CA GLU A 613 13.16 -24.14 -4.95
C GLU A 613 13.17 -22.76 -4.28
N PRO A 614 13.11 -22.71 -2.93
CA PRO A 614 12.91 -21.46 -2.19
C PRO A 614 14.20 -20.63 -2.08
N ALA A 615 14.81 -20.35 -3.24
CA ALA A 615 15.96 -19.49 -3.39
C ALA A 615 15.77 -18.55 -4.60
N TRP A 616 16.23 -17.32 -4.48
CA TRP A 616 16.23 -16.38 -5.58
C TRP A 616 17.30 -16.75 -6.61
N ARG A 617 16.88 -16.88 -7.86
CA ARG A 617 17.76 -17.19 -8.99
C ARG A 617 17.71 -16.04 -10.01
N SER A 618 18.86 -15.47 -10.33
CA SER A 618 18.94 -14.38 -11.31
C SER A 618 18.33 -14.80 -12.64
N TYR A 619 17.39 -13.99 -13.15
CA TYR A 619 16.71 -14.23 -14.42
C TYR A 619 17.68 -14.31 -15.61
N ARG A 620 18.68 -13.42 -15.63
CA ARG A 620 19.71 -13.38 -16.69
C ARG A 620 20.67 -14.57 -16.64
N ALA A 621 20.76 -15.25 -15.48
CA ALA A 621 21.58 -16.45 -15.31
C ALA A 621 20.81 -17.75 -15.52
N LEU A 622 19.47 -17.70 -15.69
CA LEU A 622 18.67 -18.88 -16.02
C LEU A 622 18.96 -19.28 -17.48
N ASP A 623 19.23 -20.57 -17.67
CA ASP A 623 19.33 -21.16 -19.01
C ASP A 623 18.00 -20.95 -19.76
N ALA A 624 18.09 -20.49 -21.01
CA ALA A 624 16.94 -20.17 -21.85
C ALA A 624 15.96 -21.35 -22.05
N GLU A 625 16.47 -22.58 -22.03
CA GLU A 625 15.67 -23.80 -22.18
C GLU A 625 15.20 -24.37 -20.85
N SER A 626 15.57 -23.76 -19.71
CA SER A 626 15.21 -24.27 -18.39
C SER A 626 13.73 -24.05 -18.06
N ALA A 627 13.17 -24.97 -17.28
CA ALA A 627 11.80 -24.83 -16.75
C ALA A 627 11.63 -23.53 -15.95
N GLY A 628 12.66 -23.11 -15.21
CA GLY A 628 12.65 -21.85 -14.44
C GLY A 628 12.54 -20.63 -15.34
N ARG A 629 13.26 -20.59 -16.46
CA ARG A 629 13.17 -19.51 -17.43
C ARG A 629 11.77 -19.47 -18.06
N SER A 630 11.25 -20.60 -18.49
CA SER A 630 9.90 -20.71 -19.06
C SER A 630 8.81 -20.25 -18.08
N GLU A 631 8.93 -20.58 -16.78
CA GLU A 631 7.99 -20.11 -15.75
C GLU A 631 8.10 -18.60 -15.54
N ALA A 632 9.29 -18.02 -15.52
CA ALA A 632 9.49 -16.57 -15.41
C ALA A 632 8.90 -15.85 -16.62
N ASP A 633 9.18 -16.30 -17.82
CA ASP A 633 8.68 -15.71 -19.07
C ASP A 633 7.15 -15.78 -19.15
N ALA A 634 6.55 -16.92 -18.75
CA ALA A 634 5.09 -17.05 -18.70
C ALA A 634 4.44 -16.05 -17.71
N LEU A 635 5.07 -15.83 -16.56
CA LEU A 635 4.60 -14.88 -15.57
C LEU A 635 4.73 -13.42 -16.06
N ILE A 636 5.85 -13.08 -16.68
CA ILE A 636 6.11 -11.75 -17.25
C ILE A 636 5.14 -11.46 -18.40
N ARG A 637 4.92 -12.43 -19.30
CA ARG A 637 3.92 -12.29 -20.38
C ARG A 637 2.50 -12.11 -19.85
N GLU A 638 2.12 -12.80 -18.77
CA GLU A 638 0.81 -12.57 -18.14
C GLU A 638 0.70 -11.16 -17.57
N TRP A 639 1.77 -10.63 -16.96
CA TRP A 639 1.82 -9.23 -16.53
C TRP A 639 1.66 -8.26 -17.71
N GLY A 640 2.40 -8.46 -18.78
CA GLY A 640 2.26 -7.66 -20.01
C GLY A 640 0.84 -7.70 -20.58
N ARG A 641 0.24 -8.92 -20.62
CA ARG A 641 -1.16 -9.12 -21.06
C ARG A 641 -2.17 -8.36 -20.19
N GLN A 642 -2.02 -8.38 -18.86
CA GLN A 642 -2.91 -7.64 -17.96
C GLN A 642 -2.82 -6.12 -18.18
N ARG A 643 -1.62 -5.59 -18.39
CA ARG A 643 -1.40 -4.17 -18.72
C ARG A 643 -2.03 -3.79 -20.06
N TRP A 644 -1.85 -4.63 -21.07
CA TRP A 644 -2.42 -4.42 -22.39
C TRP A 644 -3.95 -4.41 -22.36
N LEU A 645 -4.57 -5.39 -21.70
CA LEU A 645 -6.04 -5.48 -21.55
C LEU A 645 -6.62 -4.28 -20.79
N ARG A 646 -5.93 -3.81 -19.75
CA ARG A 646 -6.32 -2.61 -19.03
C ARG A 646 -6.38 -1.40 -19.95
N ARG A 647 -5.36 -1.21 -20.79
CA ARG A 647 -5.28 -0.08 -21.73
C ARG A 647 -6.32 -0.18 -22.86
N ALA A 648 -6.56 -1.36 -23.37
CA ALA A 648 -7.55 -1.61 -24.42
C ALA A 648 -9.00 -1.53 -23.92
N GLY A 649 -9.23 -1.71 -22.61
CA GLY A 649 -10.56 -1.63 -21.99
C GLY A 649 -10.89 -0.30 -21.32
N ALA A 650 -9.97 0.68 -21.38
CA ALA A 650 -10.12 2.02 -20.76
C ALA A 650 -11.00 2.99 -21.61
#